data_9ba19581c6742a495b30bbbeff16a5af
#
_entry.id   9ba19581c6742a495b30bbbeff16a5af
#
_cell.length_a   1.000
_cell.length_b   1.000
_cell.length_c   1.000
_cell.angle_alpha   90.00
_cell.angle_beta   90.00
_cell.angle_gamma   90.00
#
_symmetry.space_group_name_H-M   'P 1'
#
loop_
_entity.id
_entity.type
_entity.pdbx_description
1 polymer ?
#
loop_
_entity_poly.entity_id
_entity_poly.type
_entity_poly.pdbx_seq_one_letter_code
_entity_poly.pdbx_strand_id
1 'polypeptide(L)'
;MTTHIDSEYQASAIEPQVQQDWESQKAFKVADTVEGPRRYILSMFPYPSGKLHMGHVRNYTIGDVISRFHRLKGETVLQPMGWDAFGLPAENAAIAHQVAPAKWTFENIDYMRNQLKKLGLAVDWDREFATCTPEYYRWEQWLFVQLYKKGLIYRKLSTVNWDPVDQTVLANEQVENGRGWRSGALVEKRDIPMYYFRITDYAQELLDDLDTLKDGWPQQVLTMQRNWIGRSQGMEITFPSANPEVYSDGLTVFTTRADTLMGVTYVAVAAEHPMALKAAETNPELKAFIEECRMGSVAEADLATAEKKGMATGLSVKHPVTGEEVPVWIANYVLMSYGSGAVMAVPSHDERDFEFANKYGLTIKQVIDAKGADDSEFDATQWQEWYGSKEGKLVNSGEFDGLDFQGAFDAFLAKLEPQGLANVKVQFRLRDWGVSRQRYWGCPIPMINCDTCGQVPVPEEQLPVVLPTDVVPDGSGNPLNKMPEFYETKCPCCGGDARRETDTLDTFVESSWYYARYASPDFTDGMVKPEAGQTWLPVNQYIGGVEHAILHLLYARFFHKLMRDEGVVQGNEPFTNLLTQGMVLADTYYREAESGKKTWFNPADIELEKDEKGRITSAKYKEDGQDVVVGGQEKMSKSKNNGIDPQAIIDQYGADTARVFMMFAAPPDQSLEWSDAGVEGANRFLKRVWRLATGFLEQDNAAATIDKALLSTAAQDLRRKTHETIQKVGDDIERRHAFNTAIAAMMELLNANNKFEAKDDNDVAVARESITTLLTLLAPFAPHLSQTLLAQFGIELTSAQFPSVDESALTRNTQTIVVQVNGKLRGKLEVSVDASKDDILAQAKALPEVQQFLTGPTKKEIVVPNKLVNLVV
;
A
#
# COMPACT_ATOMS: atom_id res chain seq x y z
N MET A 1 18.00 44.45 8.74
CA MET A 1 17.13 45.23 7.85
C MET A 1 15.74 44.62 7.95
N THR A 2 14.82 45.24 8.66
CA THR A 2 13.40 44.82 8.71
C THR A 2 12.80 45.05 7.33
N THR A 3 12.75 44.05 6.51
CA THR A 3 11.97 44.06 5.28
C THR A 3 10.51 44.20 5.70
N HIS A 4 9.87 45.27 5.26
CA HIS A 4 8.44 45.51 5.51
C HIS A 4 7.68 44.34 4.87
N ILE A 5 7.11 43.48 5.69
CA ILE A 5 6.24 42.39 5.20
C ILE A 5 4.89 42.97 4.84
N ASP A 6 4.36 42.56 3.70
CA ASP A 6 3.02 42.92 3.27
C ASP A 6 2.00 42.43 4.34
N SER A 7 1.03 43.28 4.64
CA SER A 7 -0.06 42.93 5.56
C SER A 7 -0.99 41.84 5.03
N GLU A 8 -0.96 41.57 3.72
CA GLU A 8 -1.72 40.53 3.06
C GLU A 8 -0.86 39.31 2.71
N TYR A 9 -1.36 38.13 2.98
CA TYR A 9 -0.74 36.88 2.61
C TYR A 9 -0.76 36.67 1.10
N GLN A 10 0.40 36.61 0.47
CA GLN A 10 0.60 36.37 -0.94
C GLN A 10 1.54 35.18 -1.15
N ALA A 11 0.98 33.98 -1.31
CA ALA A 11 1.73 32.75 -1.51
C ALA A 11 2.68 32.83 -2.72
N SER A 12 2.22 33.42 -3.84
CA SER A 12 3.02 33.61 -5.05
C SER A 12 4.27 34.47 -4.88
N ALA A 13 4.32 35.31 -3.86
CA ALA A 13 5.49 36.12 -3.54
C ALA A 13 6.47 35.41 -2.61
N ILE A 14 5.97 34.72 -1.59
CA ILE A 14 6.82 34.13 -0.54
C ILE A 14 7.32 32.73 -0.88
N GLU A 15 6.51 31.88 -1.50
CA GLU A 15 6.86 30.47 -1.72
C GLU A 15 8.09 30.31 -2.63
N PRO A 16 8.20 30.98 -3.79
CA PRO A 16 9.39 30.88 -4.63
C PRO A 16 10.66 31.34 -3.93
N GLN A 17 10.57 32.40 -3.11
CA GLN A 17 11.73 32.94 -2.39
C GLN A 17 12.23 31.93 -1.37
N VAL A 18 11.33 31.34 -0.57
CA VAL A 18 11.69 30.34 0.43
C VAL A 18 12.28 29.09 -0.21
N GLN A 19 11.72 28.64 -1.34
CA GLN A 19 12.24 27.48 -2.09
C GLN A 19 13.65 27.77 -2.64
N GLN A 20 13.89 28.97 -3.14
CA GLN A 20 15.21 29.38 -3.62
C GLN A 20 16.23 29.42 -2.48
N ASP A 21 15.84 29.90 -1.30
CA ASP A 21 16.70 29.92 -0.11
C ASP A 21 17.09 28.48 0.31
N TRP A 22 16.14 27.56 0.33
CA TRP A 22 16.43 26.14 0.63
C TRP A 22 17.37 25.50 -0.39
N GLU A 23 17.16 25.76 -1.68
CA GLU A 23 18.00 25.21 -2.74
C GLU A 23 19.44 25.77 -2.68
N SER A 24 19.58 27.09 -2.50
CA SER A 24 20.89 27.72 -2.39
C SER A 24 21.70 27.28 -1.18
N GLN A 25 21.03 27.02 -0.06
CA GLN A 25 21.66 26.58 1.20
C GLN A 25 21.80 25.06 1.25
N LYS A 26 21.26 24.30 0.28
CA LYS A 26 21.13 22.84 0.35
C LYS A 26 20.55 22.36 1.69
N ALA A 27 19.49 23.03 2.13
CA ALA A 27 18.93 22.95 3.48
C ALA A 27 18.56 21.53 3.92
N PHE A 28 18.29 20.62 2.99
CA PHE A 28 17.82 19.24 3.26
C PHE A 28 18.84 18.17 2.88
N LYS A 29 20.04 18.59 2.46
CA LYS A 29 21.11 17.65 2.12
C LYS A 29 21.62 16.94 3.37
N VAL A 30 21.82 15.63 3.27
CA VAL A 30 22.42 14.81 4.33
C VAL A 30 23.63 14.03 3.81
N ALA A 31 24.55 13.70 4.70
CA ALA A 31 25.70 12.87 4.37
C ALA A 31 25.32 11.38 4.29
N ASP A 32 26.15 10.57 3.64
CA ASP A 32 25.99 9.11 3.59
C ASP A 32 26.10 8.49 4.98
N THR A 33 26.90 9.10 5.85
CA THR A 33 27.04 8.68 7.24
C THR A 33 26.84 9.88 8.15
N VAL A 34 26.03 9.70 9.19
CA VAL A 34 25.75 10.72 10.19
C VAL A 34 25.81 10.10 11.58
N GLU A 35 26.23 10.90 12.56
CA GLU A 35 26.18 10.54 13.98
C GLU A 35 24.91 11.12 14.63
N GLY A 36 24.47 10.50 15.72
CA GLY A 36 23.33 10.96 16.48
C GLY A 36 21.97 10.48 15.96
N PRO A 37 20.87 11.09 16.47
CA PRO A 37 19.51 10.73 16.10
C PRO A 37 19.25 11.01 14.62
N ARG A 38 18.72 10.01 13.92
CA ARG A 38 18.45 10.10 12.50
C ARG A 38 17.19 9.35 12.11
N ARG A 39 16.59 9.76 11.00
CA ARG A 39 15.40 9.13 10.41
C ARG A 39 15.54 9.03 8.90
N TYR A 40 15.05 7.94 8.35
CA TYR A 40 14.84 7.77 6.93
C TYR A 40 13.32 7.71 6.68
N ILE A 41 12.80 8.76 6.05
CA ILE A 41 11.38 8.90 5.70
C ILE A 41 11.27 8.80 4.18
N LEU A 42 10.52 7.83 3.70
CA LEU A 42 10.41 7.54 2.27
C LEU A 42 8.95 7.41 1.85
N SER A 43 8.51 8.25 0.95
CA SER A 43 7.29 8.03 0.18
C SER A 43 7.61 7.24 -1.08
N MET A 44 6.73 6.33 -1.48
CA MET A 44 6.90 5.59 -2.73
C MET A 44 7.12 6.54 -3.89
N PHE A 45 8.20 6.32 -4.66
CA PHE A 45 8.59 7.21 -5.73
C PHE A 45 7.59 7.15 -6.91
N PRO A 46 7.45 8.25 -7.66
CA PRO A 46 6.49 8.32 -8.75
C PRO A 46 7.00 7.66 -10.01
N TYR A 47 6.05 7.21 -10.82
CA TYR A 47 6.26 6.88 -12.21
C TYR A 47 6.14 8.14 -13.08
N PRO A 48 7.11 8.47 -13.95
CA PRO A 48 7.09 9.70 -14.74
C PRO A 48 6.13 9.60 -15.93
N SER A 49 4.84 9.70 -15.67
CA SER A 49 3.77 9.48 -16.65
C SER A 49 3.05 10.76 -17.08
N GLY A 50 3.69 11.93 -16.94
CA GLY A 50 3.16 13.24 -17.33
C GLY A 50 3.01 14.19 -16.15
N LYS A 51 1.79 14.57 -15.80
CA LYS A 51 1.53 15.50 -14.69
C LYS A 51 1.32 14.75 -13.37
N LEU A 52 1.67 15.40 -12.26
CA LEU A 52 1.21 14.98 -10.94
C LEU A 52 -0.32 15.05 -10.87
N HIS A 53 -0.90 14.24 -10.00
CA HIS A 53 -2.29 14.36 -9.56
C HIS A 53 -2.36 14.54 -8.04
N MET A 54 -3.53 14.89 -7.52
CA MET A 54 -3.66 15.21 -6.09
C MET A 54 -3.35 14.03 -5.16
N GLY A 55 -3.43 12.78 -5.64
CA GLY A 55 -2.94 11.61 -4.90
C GLY A 55 -1.43 11.66 -4.64
N HIS A 56 -0.63 12.11 -5.60
CA HIS A 56 0.80 12.35 -5.40
C HIS A 56 1.03 13.47 -4.37
N VAL A 57 0.30 14.59 -4.49
CA VAL A 57 0.40 15.69 -3.52
C VAL A 57 0.14 15.19 -2.11
N ARG A 58 -0.89 14.36 -1.93
CA ARG A 58 -1.21 13.77 -0.64
C ARG A 58 -0.09 12.89 -0.11
N ASN A 59 0.37 11.94 -0.91
CA ASN A 59 1.42 10.99 -0.51
C ASN A 59 2.69 11.71 -0.06
N TYR A 60 3.18 12.64 -0.89
CA TYR A 60 4.43 13.33 -0.58
C TYR A 60 4.30 14.34 0.54
N THR A 61 3.13 14.96 0.70
CA THR A 61 2.88 15.87 1.82
C THR A 61 2.84 15.11 3.16
N ILE A 62 2.24 13.92 3.20
CA ILE A 62 2.26 13.07 4.41
C ILE A 62 3.71 12.79 4.84
N GLY A 63 4.55 12.33 3.92
CA GLY A 63 5.96 12.05 4.20
C GLY A 63 6.72 13.31 4.63
N ASP A 64 6.43 14.44 4.00
CA ASP A 64 7.09 15.71 4.29
C ASP A 64 6.72 16.27 5.66
N VAL A 65 5.47 16.14 6.07
CA VAL A 65 5.01 16.52 7.43
C VAL A 65 5.78 15.72 8.48
N ILE A 66 5.88 14.41 8.32
CA ILE A 66 6.61 13.54 9.24
C ILE A 66 8.10 13.91 9.24
N SER A 67 8.69 14.13 8.08
CA SER A 67 10.09 14.52 7.92
C SER A 67 10.40 15.84 8.64
N ARG A 68 9.59 16.89 8.40
CA ARG A 68 9.77 18.20 9.04
C ARG A 68 9.56 18.15 10.54
N PHE A 69 8.63 17.36 11.01
CA PHE A 69 8.41 17.14 12.44
C PHE A 69 9.66 16.54 13.09
N HIS A 70 10.25 15.49 12.51
CA HIS A 70 11.47 14.89 13.07
C HIS A 70 12.69 15.82 12.99
N ARG A 71 12.77 16.67 11.96
CA ARG A 71 13.78 17.73 11.91
C ARG A 71 13.63 18.72 13.07
N LEU A 72 12.41 19.14 13.37
CA LEU A 72 12.13 19.97 14.55
C LEU A 72 12.45 19.26 15.88
N LYS A 73 12.39 17.94 15.92
CA LYS A 73 12.84 17.14 17.08
C LYS A 73 14.36 17.04 17.19
N GLY A 74 15.11 17.64 16.26
CA GLY A 74 16.57 17.64 16.24
C GLY A 74 17.20 16.40 15.58
N GLU A 75 16.41 15.60 14.86
CA GLU A 75 16.91 14.43 14.14
C GLU A 75 17.42 14.82 12.74
N THR A 76 18.48 14.17 12.26
CA THR A 76 18.89 14.26 10.88
C THR A 76 17.99 13.37 10.02
N VAL A 77 17.30 13.95 9.04
CA VAL A 77 16.31 13.22 8.24
C VAL A 77 16.76 13.07 6.80
N LEU A 78 16.84 11.83 6.34
CA LEU A 78 16.95 11.48 4.92
C LEU A 78 15.55 11.40 4.32
N GLN A 79 15.26 12.29 3.38
CA GLN A 79 14.04 12.27 2.55
C GLN A 79 14.44 12.40 1.08
N PRO A 80 14.64 11.29 0.36
CA PRO A 80 15.04 11.32 -1.03
C PRO A 80 13.84 11.34 -1.96
N MET A 81 14.09 11.61 -3.24
CA MET A 81 13.15 11.51 -4.35
C MET A 81 13.86 10.97 -5.58
N GLY A 82 13.13 10.25 -6.41
CA GLY A 82 13.60 9.72 -7.69
C GLY A 82 12.44 9.19 -8.52
N TRP A 83 12.75 8.35 -9.52
CA TRP A 83 11.80 8.00 -10.57
C TRP A 83 11.81 6.52 -10.85
N ASP A 84 10.64 5.90 -10.74
CA ASP A 84 10.40 4.56 -11.29
C ASP A 84 10.11 4.71 -12.78
N ALA A 85 11.15 4.52 -13.60
CA ALA A 85 11.17 5.13 -14.92
C ALA A 85 11.07 4.14 -16.09
N PHE A 86 11.07 2.83 -15.82
CA PHE A 86 10.83 1.80 -16.81
C PHE A 86 9.34 1.41 -16.92
N GLY A 87 8.96 0.69 -17.95
CA GLY A 87 7.69 0.01 -18.05
C GLY A 87 6.80 0.40 -19.21
N LEU A 88 5.74 -0.37 -19.35
CA LEU A 88 4.73 -0.28 -20.41
C LEU A 88 4.08 1.09 -20.58
N PRO A 89 3.77 1.87 -19.53
CA PRO A 89 3.12 3.16 -19.72
C PRO A 89 3.93 4.12 -20.56
N ALA A 90 5.26 4.18 -20.35
CA ALA A 90 6.13 5.03 -21.17
C ALA A 90 6.30 4.49 -22.58
N GLU A 91 6.44 3.17 -22.74
CA GLU A 91 6.58 2.55 -24.04
C GLU A 91 5.33 2.75 -24.89
N ASN A 92 4.13 2.53 -24.34
CA ASN A 92 2.88 2.73 -25.06
C ASN A 92 2.61 4.20 -25.40
N ALA A 93 2.97 5.13 -24.50
CA ALA A 93 2.90 6.56 -24.79
C ALA A 93 3.88 6.95 -25.90
N ALA A 94 5.09 6.42 -25.88
CA ALA A 94 6.11 6.63 -26.90
C ALA A 94 5.65 6.12 -28.28
N ILE A 95 5.04 4.96 -28.35
CA ILE A 95 4.41 4.41 -29.59
C ILE A 95 3.33 5.37 -30.09
N ALA A 96 2.42 5.80 -29.20
CA ALA A 96 1.33 6.69 -29.58
C ALA A 96 1.80 8.07 -30.09
N HIS A 97 2.90 8.58 -29.55
CA HIS A 97 3.48 9.87 -29.93
C HIS A 97 4.63 9.76 -30.92
N GLN A 98 5.00 8.56 -31.35
CA GLN A 98 6.11 8.27 -32.29
C GLN A 98 7.45 8.87 -31.81
N VAL A 99 7.77 8.70 -30.56
CA VAL A 99 9.03 9.16 -29.93
C VAL A 99 9.73 7.99 -29.24
N ALA A 100 11.01 8.17 -28.89
CA ALA A 100 11.71 7.19 -28.07
C ALA A 100 11.18 7.22 -26.61
N PRO A 101 10.97 6.07 -25.94
CA PRO A 101 10.53 6.00 -24.55
C PRO A 101 11.46 6.78 -23.59
N ALA A 102 12.76 6.76 -23.83
CA ALA A 102 13.71 7.54 -23.04
C ALA A 102 13.41 9.05 -23.08
N LYS A 103 13.19 9.60 -24.28
CA LYS A 103 12.86 11.03 -24.46
C LYS A 103 11.58 11.39 -23.71
N TRP A 104 10.51 10.61 -23.91
CA TRP A 104 9.23 10.77 -23.21
C TRP A 104 9.42 10.74 -21.67
N THR A 105 10.18 9.78 -21.18
CA THR A 105 10.42 9.58 -19.76
C THR A 105 11.16 10.78 -19.14
N PHE A 106 12.26 11.21 -19.73
CA PHE A 106 13.07 12.32 -19.17
C PHE A 106 12.35 13.66 -19.25
N GLU A 107 11.60 13.94 -20.31
CA GLU A 107 10.74 15.14 -20.39
C GLU A 107 9.69 15.17 -19.27
N ASN A 108 9.08 14.03 -18.97
CA ASN A 108 8.14 13.92 -17.87
C ASN A 108 8.81 14.03 -16.49
N ILE A 109 10.00 13.47 -16.32
CA ILE A 109 10.80 13.65 -15.11
C ILE A 109 11.04 15.13 -14.84
N ASP A 110 11.52 15.86 -15.84
CA ASP A 110 11.80 17.30 -15.70
C ASP A 110 10.55 18.09 -15.32
N TYR A 111 9.44 17.80 -15.97
CA TYR A 111 8.17 18.46 -15.68
C TYR A 111 7.67 18.16 -14.26
N MET A 112 7.63 16.88 -13.88
CA MET A 112 7.14 16.46 -12.56
C MET A 112 8.08 16.90 -11.43
N ARG A 113 9.40 16.91 -11.65
CA ARG A 113 10.39 17.45 -10.70
C ARG A 113 10.07 18.91 -10.37
N ASN A 114 9.78 19.73 -11.38
CA ASN A 114 9.41 21.12 -11.18
C ASN A 114 8.12 21.26 -10.38
N GLN A 115 7.12 20.41 -10.64
CA GLN A 115 5.89 20.40 -9.85
C GLN A 115 6.15 19.99 -8.38
N LEU A 116 6.98 18.96 -8.15
CA LEU A 116 7.35 18.53 -6.80
C LEU A 116 8.12 19.60 -6.02
N LYS A 117 9.04 20.28 -6.68
CA LYS A 117 9.78 21.40 -6.05
C LYS A 117 8.84 22.53 -5.62
N LYS A 118 7.83 22.86 -6.43
CA LYS A 118 6.82 23.86 -6.07
C LYS A 118 5.95 23.49 -4.88
N LEU A 119 5.82 22.20 -4.53
CA LEU A 119 5.14 21.77 -3.31
C LEU A 119 5.92 22.08 -2.03
N GLY A 120 7.18 22.47 -2.14
CA GLY A 120 8.03 22.85 -1.01
C GLY A 120 8.41 21.67 -0.12
N LEU A 121 8.67 20.53 -0.71
CA LEU A 121 9.07 19.31 0.01
C LEU A 121 10.52 19.42 0.50
N ALA A 122 10.79 18.91 1.70
CA ALA A 122 12.13 18.88 2.31
C ALA A 122 12.99 17.72 1.76
N VAL A 123 13.11 17.65 0.46
CA VAL A 123 13.78 16.57 -0.27
C VAL A 123 15.26 16.87 -0.46
N ASP A 124 16.11 15.87 -0.22
CA ASP A 124 17.51 15.87 -0.64
C ASP A 124 17.62 15.51 -2.14
N TRP A 125 17.53 16.51 -2.99
CA TRP A 125 17.55 16.32 -4.44
C TRP A 125 18.92 15.86 -4.98
N ASP A 126 19.99 15.98 -4.21
CA ASP A 126 21.30 15.46 -4.60
C ASP A 126 21.31 13.92 -4.65
N ARG A 127 20.26 13.25 -4.10
CA ARG A 127 20.08 11.79 -4.13
C ARG A 127 19.12 11.29 -5.21
N GLU A 128 18.71 12.19 -6.10
CA GLU A 128 17.80 11.87 -7.21
C GLU A 128 18.45 10.90 -8.20
N PHE A 129 17.69 9.90 -8.62
CA PHE A 129 18.02 9.04 -9.75
C PHE A 129 16.75 8.57 -10.48
N ALA A 130 16.92 8.05 -11.69
CA ALA A 130 15.90 7.35 -12.45
C ALA A 130 16.30 5.89 -12.63
N THR A 131 15.39 4.95 -12.39
CA THR A 131 15.69 3.52 -12.49
C THR A 131 16.03 3.06 -13.89
N CYS A 132 15.73 3.86 -14.92
CA CYS A 132 16.05 3.58 -16.31
C CYS A 132 17.48 3.95 -16.72
N THR A 133 18.30 4.44 -15.81
CA THR A 133 19.69 4.79 -16.12
C THR A 133 20.63 3.60 -15.87
N PRO A 134 21.68 3.41 -16.72
CA PRO A 134 22.63 2.33 -16.56
C PRO A 134 23.33 2.31 -15.21
N GLU A 135 23.59 3.47 -14.60
CA GLU A 135 24.20 3.61 -13.29
C GLU A 135 23.37 2.98 -12.19
N TYR A 136 22.03 2.95 -12.35
CA TYR A 136 21.11 2.30 -11.44
C TYR A 136 20.96 0.81 -11.78
N TYR A 137 20.50 0.45 -12.98
CA TYR A 137 20.14 -0.94 -13.28
C TYR A 137 21.34 -1.88 -13.44
N ARG A 138 22.55 -1.35 -13.62
CA ARG A 138 23.78 -2.16 -13.57
C ARG A 138 23.83 -3.08 -12.36
N TRP A 139 23.36 -2.58 -11.22
CA TRP A 139 23.50 -3.29 -9.96
C TRP A 139 22.42 -4.36 -9.76
N GLU A 140 21.25 -4.19 -10.29
CA GLU A 140 20.27 -5.28 -10.32
C GLU A 140 20.64 -6.35 -11.33
N GLN A 141 21.29 -6.00 -12.43
CA GLN A 141 21.91 -6.97 -13.32
C GLN A 141 23.03 -7.76 -12.64
N TRP A 142 23.88 -7.08 -11.87
CA TRP A 142 24.92 -7.74 -11.07
C TRP A 142 24.28 -8.72 -10.07
N LEU A 143 23.29 -8.30 -9.32
CA LEU A 143 22.60 -9.16 -8.37
C LEU A 143 21.94 -10.35 -9.08
N PHE A 144 21.31 -10.13 -10.22
CA PHE A 144 20.74 -11.20 -11.04
C PHE A 144 21.79 -12.26 -11.38
N VAL A 145 22.97 -11.86 -11.82
CA VAL A 145 24.07 -12.78 -12.14
C VAL A 145 24.52 -13.58 -10.91
N GLN A 146 24.67 -12.92 -9.74
CA GLN A 146 25.03 -13.62 -8.51
C GLN A 146 23.98 -14.68 -8.13
N LEU A 147 22.73 -14.31 -8.17
CA LEU A 147 21.61 -15.19 -7.83
C LEU A 147 21.45 -16.35 -8.83
N TYR A 148 21.70 -16.09 -10.13
CA TYR A 148 21.71 -17.13 -11.14
C TYR A 148 22.81 -18.17 -10.87
N LYS A 149 24.04 -17.74 -10.56
CA LYS A 149 25.14 -18.62 -10.19
C LYS A 149 24.84 -19.49 -8.97
N LYS A 150 24.02 -19.00 -8.04
CA LYS A 150 23.58 -19.72 -6.83
C LYS A 150 22.34 -20.60 -7.05
N GLY A 151 21.74 -20.58 -8.23
CA GLY A 151 20.52 -21.33 -8.55
C GLY A 151 19.24 -20.74 -7.98
N LEU A 152 19.27 -19.50 -7.44
CA LEU A 152 18.09 -18.76 -6.99
C LEU A 152 17.31 -18.12 -8.13
N ILE A 153 17.93 -18.09 -9.31
CA ILE A 153 17.28 -17.75 -10.58
C ILE A 153 17.44 -18.93 -11.53
N TYR A 154 16.37 -19.29 -12.20
CA TYR A 154 16.35 -20.36 -13.20
C TYR A 154 15.45 -20.00 -14.37
N ARG A 155 15.64 -20.69 -15.49
CA ARG A 155 14.82 -20.52 -16.69
C ARG A 155 14.03 -21.79 -16.97
N LYS A 156 12.73 -21.64 -17.23
CA LYS A 156 11.89 -22.75 -17.67
C LYS A 156 10.86 -22.30 -18.70
N LEU A 157 10.42 -23.24 -19.51
CA LEU A 157 9.25 -23.07 -20.36
C LEU A 157 7.99 -23.13 -19.49
N SER A 158 7.14 -22.13 -19.59
CA SER A 158 5.91 -22.06 -18.82
C SER A 158 4.77 -21.54 -19.67
N THR A 159 3.59 -22.13 -19.47
CA THR A 159 2.36 -21.61 -20.04
C THR A 159 1.95 -20.34 -19.30
N VAL A 160 1.86 -19.25 -20.00
CA VAL A 160 1.60 -17.91 -19.46
C VAL A 160 0.39 -17.26 -20.13
N ASN A 161 -0.15 -16.24 -19.46
CA ASN A 161 -1.17 -15.39 -20.05
C ASN A 161 -0.48 -14.41 -21.01
N TRP A 162 -0.78 -14.50 -22.27
CA TRP A 162 -0.24 -13.63 -23.30
C TRP A 162 -1.30 -12.64 -23.75
N ASP A 163 -0.98 -11.36 -23.73
CA ASP A 163 -1.80 -10.32 -24.33
C ASP A 163 -1.37 -10.13 -25.80
N PRO A 164 -2.26 -10.45 -26.78
CA PRO A 164 -1.89 -10.37 -28.19
C PRO A 164 -1.82 -8.92 -28.71
N VAL A 165 -2.44 -7.96 -28.01
CA VAL A 165 -2.42 -6.53 -28.35
C VAL A 165 -1.19 -5.87 -27.77
N ASP A 166 -0.96 -6.01 -26.48
CA ASP A 166 0.22 -5.46 -25.80
C ASP A 166 1.49 -6.29 -26.09
N GLN A 167 1.36 -7.47 -26.69
CA GLN A 167 2.45 -8.39 -27.03
C GLN A 167 3.39 -8.68 -25.87
N THR A 168 2.82 -8.99 -24.73
CA THR A 168 3.58 -9.28 -23.51
C THR A 168 2.86 -10.30 -22.64
N VAL A 169 3.62 -10.90 -21.72
CA VAL A 169 3.09 -11.75 -20.66
C VAL A 169 2.38 -10.87 -19.62
N LEU A 170 1.22 -11.34 -19.18
CA LEU A 170 0.49 -10.77 -18.06
C LEU A 170 0.58 -11.69 -16.85
N ALA A 171 0.83 -11.11 -15.67
CA ALA A 171 0.63 -11.81 -14.42
C ALA A 171 -0.87 -12.15 -14.23
N ASN A 172 -1.20 -13.12 -13.40
CA ASN A 172 -2.60 -13.52 -13.20
C ASN A 172 -3.46 -12.36 -12.70
N GLU A 173 -2.87 -11.49 -11.86
CA GLU A 173 -3.49 -10.30 -11.30
C GLU A 173 -3.80 -9.21 -12.36
N GLN A 174 -3.23 -9.34 -13.53
CA GLN A 174 -3.41 -8.43 -14.67
C GLN A 174 -4.43 -8.97 -15.68
N VAL A 175 -5.08 -10.07 -15.37
CA VAL A 175 -6.15 -10.64 -16.21
C VAL A 175 -7.48 -10.51 -15.48
N GLU A 176 -8.42 -9.78 -16.09
CA GLU A 176 -9.75 -9.55 -15.58
C GLU A 176 -10.78 -10.19 -16.53
N ASN A 177 -11.55 -11.16 -16.04
CA ASN A 177 -12.54 -11.87 -16.85
C ASN A 177 -11.98 -12.45 -18.17
N GLY A 178 -10.76 -13.02 -18.11
CA GLY A 178 -10.07 -13.59 -19.28
C GLY A 178 -9.53 -12.56 -20.26
N ARG A 179 -9.48 -11.29 -19.88
CA ARG A 179 -8.98 -10.18 -20.70
C ARG A 179 -7.83 -9.45 -20.01
N GLY A 180 -6.92 -8.94 -20.81
CA GLY A 180 -5.88 -8.06 -20.31
C GLY A 180 -6.49 -6.80 -19.69
N TRP A 181 -6.14 -6.52 -18.46
CA TRP A 181 -6.65 -5.37 -17.67
C TRP A 181 -6.48 -4.01 -18.37
N ARG A 182 -5.50 -3.92 -19.25
CA ARG A 182 -5.13 -2.70 -19.94
C ARG A 182 -5.65 -2.66 -21.38
N SER A 183 -5.36 -3.71 -22.16
CA SER A 183 -5.73 -3.78 -23.57
C SER A 183 -7.21 -4.12 -23.77
N GLY A 184 -7.84 -4.83 -22.82
CA GLY A 184 -9.15 -5.43 -22.96
C GLY A 184 -9.20 -6.61 -23.92
N ALA A 185 -8.05 -7.01 -24.49
CA ALA A 185 -7.97 -8.15 -25.40
C ALA A 185 -8.15 -9.47 -24.65
N LEU A 186 -8.74 -10.48 -25.31
CA LEU A 186 -8.75 -11.84 -24.79
C LEU A 186 -7.32 -12.35 -24.68
N VAL A 187 -6.96 -12.86 -23.50
CA VAL A 187 -5.63 -13.44 -23.26
C VAL A 187 -5.51 -14.78 -23.96
N GLU A 188 -4.36 -15.02 -24.54
CA GLU A 188 -3.98 -16.31 -25.11
C GLU A 188 -3.07 -17.07 -24.15
N LYS A 189 -3.11 -18.40 -24.18
CA LYS A 189 -2.13 -19.21 -23.47
C LYS A 189 -0.97 -19.49 -24.44
N ARG A 190 0.25 -19.16 -23.99
CA ARG A 190 1.48 -19.42 -24.75
C ARG A 190 2.53 -20.04 -23.86
N ASP A 191 3.28 -20.97 -24.42
CA ASP A 191 4.46 -21.53 -23.76
C ASP A 191 5.66 -20.66 -24.09
N ILE A 192 6.16 -19.96 -23.10
CA ILE A 192 7.29 -19.01 -23.21
C ILE A 192 8.36 -19.38 -22.21
N PRO A 193 9.65 -19.46 -22.64
CA PRO A 193 10.74 -19.62 -21.70
C PRO A 193 10.99 -18.33 -20.95
N MET A 194 10.94 -18.39 -19.62
CA MET A 194 11.07 -17.24 -18.72
C MET A 194 12.05 -17.51 -17.60
N TYR A 195 12.68 -16.46 -17.10
CA TYR A 195 13.45 -16.48 -15.86
C TYR A 195 12.55 -16.27 -14.65
N TYR A 196 12.85 -17.00 -13.58
CA TYR A 196 12.12 -17.00 -12.32
C TYR A 196 13.08 -16.77 -11.15
N PHE A 197 12.69 -15.91 -10.21
CA PHE A 197 13.29 -15.86 -8.88
C PHE A 197 12.60 -16.89 -7.97
N ARG A 198 13.40 -17.65 -7.22
CA ARG A 198 12.90 -18.64 -6.23
C ARG A 198 12.42 -17.97 -4.95
N ILE A 199 11.40 -17.12 -5.04
CA ILE A 199 10.78 -16.50 -3.85
C ILE A 199 10.20 -17.56 -2.91
N THR A 200 9.84 -18.73 -3.43
CA THR A 200 9.31 -19.84 -2.63
C THR A 200 10.31 -20.41 -1.66
N ASP A 201 11.62 -20.31 -1.93
CA ASP A 201 12.68 -20.72 -1.02
C ASP A 201 12.71 -19.82 0.25
N TYR A 202 12.18 -18.61 0.15
CA TYR A 202 12.06 -17.64 1.24
C TYR A 202 10.65 -17.55 1.83
N ALA A 203 9.72 -18.37 1.36
CA ALA A 203 8.30 -18.26 1.74
C ALA A 203 8.08 -18.37 3.26
N GLN A 204 8.77 -19.29 3.93
CA GLN A 204 8.66 -19.46 5.39
C GLN A 204 9.25 -18.25 6.13
N GLU A 205 10.44 -17.77 5.73
CA GLU A 205 11.06 -16.60 6.34
C GLU A 205 10.22 -15.34 6.14
N LEU A 206 9.69 -15.13 4.92
CA LEU A 206 8.77 -14.03 4.62
C LEU A 206 7.50 -14.07 5.48
N LEU A 207 7.01 -15.27 5.78
CA LEU A 207 5.84 -15.46 6.64
C LEU A 207 6.16 -15.18 8.12
N ASP A 208 7.26 -15.76 8.62
CA ASP A 208 7.66 -15.65 10.02
C ASP A 208 7.99 -14.19 10.39
N ASP A 209 8.68 -13.50 9.50
CA ASP A 209 9.10 -12.11 9.73
C ASP A 209 7.92 -11.12 9.71
N LEU A 210 6.73 -11.50 9.23
CA LEU A 210 5.51 -10.68 9.39
C LEU A 210 5.21 -10.38 10.86
N ASP A 211 5.55 -11.29 11.77
CA ASP A 211 5.33 -11.10 13.20
C ASP A 211 6.25 -10.02 13.79
N THR A 212 7.39 -9.76 13.17
CA THR A 212 8.30 -8.65 13.56
C THR A 212 7.79 -7.29 13.12
N LEU A 213 6.88 -7.24 12.15
CA LEU A 213 6.33 -6.03 11.56
C LEU A 213 5.00 -5.56 12.21
N LYS A 214 4.42 -6.36 13.10
CA LYS A 214 3.07 -6.15 13.65
C LYS A 214 2.85 -4.81 14.34
N ASP A 215 3.89 -4.23 14.93
CA ASP A 215 3.81 -2.97 15.68
C ASP A 215 3.97 -1.74 14.76
N GLY A 216 4.51 -1.92 13.55
CA GLY A 216 4.79 -0.83 12.61
C GLY A 216 3.98 -0.88 11.31
N TRP A 217 3.33 -2.00 11.00
CA TRP A 217 2.60 -2.19 9.75
C TRP A 217 1.09 -2.33 10.00
N PRO A 218 0.24 -1.81 9.08
CA PRO A 218 -1.20 -2.02 9.16
C PRO A 218 -1.57 -3.50 9.15
N GLN A 219 -2.44 -3.91 10.06
CA GLN A 219 -2.89 -5.31 10.17
C GLN A 219 -3.48 -5.84 8.87
N GLN A 220 -4.16 -4.98 8.11
CA GLN A 220 -4.70 -5.36 6.80
C GLN A 220 -3.61 -5.84 5.85
N VAL A 221 -2.48 -5.12 5.77
CA VAL A 221 -1.36 -5.48 4.89
C VAL A 221 -0.72 -6.79 5.32
N LEU A 222 -0.50 -6.97 6.63
CA LEU A 222 0.05 -8.22 7.17
C LEU A 222 -0.86 -9.41 6.84
N THR A 223 -2.17 -9.24 6.98
CA THR A 223 -3.16 -10.28 6.64
C THR A 223 -3.15 -10.60 5.15
N MET A 224 -3.10 -9.58 4.29
CA MET A 224 -3.02 -9.76 2.84
C MET A 224 -1.77 -10.55 2.44
N GLN A 225 -0.61 -10.21 2.98
CA GLN A 225 0.64 -10.93 2.69
C GLN A 225 0.61 -12.36 3.25
N ARG A 226 0.12 -12.56 4.46
CA ARG A 226 -0.03 -13.88 5.06
C ARG A 226 -0.91 -14.79 4.20
N ASN A 227 -2.03 -14.28 3.74
CA ASN A 227 -2.95 -15.01 2.87
C ASN A 227 -2.34 -15.29 1.49
N TRP A 228 -1.57 -14.34 0.94
CA TRP A 228 -0.91 -14.50 -0.35
C TRP A 228 0.22 -15.55 -0.30
N ILE A 229 1.04 -15.52 0.72
CA ILE A 229 2.06 -16.56 0.97
C ILE A 229 1.37 -17.92 1.17
N GLY A 230 0.27 -17.93 1.91
CA GLY A 230 -0.65 -19.04 1.97
C GLY A 230 -0.01 -20.36 2.41
N ARG A 231 0.64 -20.37 3.59
CA ARG A 231 1.20 -21.60 4.16
C ARG A 231 0.08 -22.53 4.56
N SER A 232 0.13 -23.75 4.05
CA SER A 232 -0.72 -24.84 4.48
C SER A 232 0.13 -26.04 4.88
N GLN A 233 -0.26 -26.68 5.95
CA GLN A 233 0.32 -27.94 6.37
C GLN A 233 -0.72 -29.04 6.18
N GLY A 234 -0.29 -30.11 5.55
CA GLY A 234 -1.16 -31.21 5.24
C GLY A 234 -0.39 -32.52 5.15
N MET A 235 -1.00 -33.51 4.54
CA MET A 235 -0.42 -34.82 4.33
C MET A 235 -0.33 -35.10 2.82
N GLU A 236 0.83 -35.49 2.37
CA GLU A 236 0.98 -36.19 1.11
C GLU A 236 0.62 -37.65 1.30
N ILE A 237 -0.25 -38.19 0.48
CA ILE A 237 -0.72 -39.56 0.56
C ILE A 237 -0.58 -40.21 -0.81
N THR A 238 0.07 -41.34 -0.86
CA THR A 238 0.23 -42.12 -2.10
C THR A 238 -0.82 -43.25 -2.15
N PHE A 239 -1.58 -43.21 -3.23
CA PHE A 239 -2.52 -44.27 -3.61
C PHE A 239 -1.81 -45.19 -4.59
N PRO A 240 -1.45 -46.43 -4.25
CA PRO A 240 -0.78 -47.35 -5.18
C PRO A 240 -1.62 -47.66 -6.41
N SER A 241 -0.99 -47.82 -7.56
CA SER A 241 -1.69 -48.19 -8.80
C SER A 241 -2.40 -49.54 -8.66
N ALA A 242 -3.62 -49.60 -9.14
CA ALA A 242 -4.36 -50.85 -9.31
C ALA A 242 -4.09 -51.51 -10.68
N ASN A 243 -3.52 -50.72 -11.65
CA ASN A 243 -3.22 -51.14 -12.99
C ASN A 243 -1.74 -50.92 -13.33
N PRO A 244 -0.79 -51.60 -12.62
CA PRO A 244 0.64 -51.33 -12.72
C PRO A 244 1.19 -51.67 -14.12
N GLU A 245 0.52 -52.50 -14.90
CA GLU A 245 0.86 -52.85 -16.29
C GLU A 245 0.65 -51.68 -17.25
N VAL A 246 -0.24 -50.71 -16.92
CA VAL A 246 -0.51 -49.52 -17.75
C VAL A 246 0.23 -48.33 -17.20
N TYR A 247 0.14 -48.15 -15.87
CA TYR A 247 0.80 -47.07 -15.17
C TYR A 247 1.29 -47.59 -13.81
N SER A 248 2.59 -47.80 -13.68
CA SER A 248 3.20 -48.47 -12.52
C SER A 248 3.22 -47.59 -11.26
N ASP A 249 3.36 -46.28 -11.48
CA ASP A 249 3.49 -45.33 -10.38
C ASP A 249 2.11 -45.11 -9.74
N GLY A 250 2.06 -44.97 -8.44
CA GLY A 250 0.85 -44.59 -7.76
C GLY A 250 0.51 -43.13 -7.96
N LEU A 251 -0.63 -42.70 -7.45
CA LEU A 251 -1.00 -41.29 -7.40
C LEU A 251 -0.70 -40.72 -6.04
N THR A 252 0.17 -39.72 -5.96
CA THR A 252 0.43 -38.97 -4.74
C THR A 252 -0.45 -37.73 -4.71
N VAL A 253 -1.22 -37.55 -3.67
CA VAL A 253 -2.11 -36.40 -3.46
C VAL A 253 -1.67 -35.61 -2.24
N PHE A 254 -1.88 -34.31 -2.28
CA PHE A 254 -1.74 -33.47 -1.07
C PHE A 254 -3.12 -33.06 -0.57
N THR A 255 -3.33 -33.22 0.74
CA THR A 255 -4.56 -32.80 1.39
C THR A 255 -4.31 -32.10 2.73
N THR A 256 -5.06 -31.04 2.99
CA THR A 256 -5.18 -30.43 4.33
C THR A 256 -6.29 -31.07 5.16
N ARG A 257 -7.03 -32.02 4.57
CA ARG A 257 -8.17 -32.72 5.15
C ARG A 257 -7.91 -34.23 5.19
N ALA A 258 -6.76 -34.62 5.74
CA ALA A 258 -6.43 -36.05 5.91
C ALA A 258 -7.47 -36.78 6.78
N ASP A 259 -8.17 -36.07 7.67
CA ASP A 259 -9.31 -36.56 8.45
C ASP A 259 -10.42 -37.17 7.59
N THR A 260 -10.55 -36.74 6.32
CA THR A 260 -11.60 -37.24 5.43
C THR A 260 -11.16 -38.43 4.55
N LEU A 261 -9.95 -38.96 4.75
CA LEU A 261 -9.37 -40.00 3.89
C LEU A 261 -10.30 -41.19 3.66
N MET A 262 -11.02 -41.64 4.67
CA MET A 262 -11.94 -42.80 4.58
C MET A 262 -13.22 -42.52 3.77
N GLY A 263 -13.45 -41.24 3.39
CA GLY A 263 -14.52 -40.79 2.53
C GLY A 263 -14.14 -40.67 1.06
N VAL A 264 -12.91 -40.99 0.69
CA VAL A 264 -12.45 -40.95 -0.70
C VAL A 264 -13.18 -41.98 -1.53
N THR A 265 -13.89 -41.52 -2.59
CA THR A 265 -14.66 -42.40 -3.46
C THR A 265 -14.17 -42.35 -4.90
N TYR A 266 -13.36 -41.33 -5.25
CA TYR A 266 -12.60 -41.26 -6.50
C TYR A 266 -11.36 -40.40 -6.30
N VAL A 267 -10.42 -40.49 -7.23
CA VAL A 267 -9.25 -39.60 -7.31
C VAL A 267 -9.35 -38.84 -8.62
N ALA A 268 -9.11 -37.55 -8.59
CA ALA A 268 -9.12 -36.71 -9.77
C ALA A 268 -7.72 -36.24 -10.14
N VAL A 269 -7.39 -36.24 -11.43
CA VAL A 269 -6.11 -35.80 -11.96
C VAL A 269 -6.30 -34.66 -12.96
N ALA A 270 -5.26 -33.80 -13.07
CA ALA A 270 -5.20 -32.80 -14.11
C ALA A 270 -5.16 -33.43 -15.51
N ALA A 271 -5.61 -32.69 -16.51
CA ALA A 271 -5.61 -33.16 -17.90
C ALA A 271 -4.18 -33.48 -18.40
N GLU A 272 -3.19 -32.77 -17.89
CA GLU A 272 -1.76 -32.94 -18.26
C GLU A 272 -1.04 -33.98 -17.40
N HIS A 273 -1.73 -34.60 -16.44
CA HIS A 273 -1.10 -35.60 -15.56
C HIS A 273 -0.63 -36.82 -16.36
N PRO A 274 0.57 -37.39 -16.11
CA PRO A 274 1.10 -38.53 -16.85
C PRO A 274 0.15 -39.74 -16.97
N MET A 275 -0.60 -40.02 -15.88
CA MET A 275 -1.61 -41.09 -15.89
C MET A 275 -2.78 -40.78 -16.84
N ALA A 276 -3.21 -39.51 -16.93
CA ALA A 276 -4.26 -39.09 -17.85
C ALA A 276 -3.80 -39.21 -19.31
N LEU A 277 -2.57 -38.75 -19.60
CA LEU A 277 -1.97 -38.84 -20.93
C LEU A 277 -1.78 -40.31 -21.37
N LYS A 278 -1.37 -41.16 -20.43
CA LYS A 278 -1.21 -42.61 -20.70
C LYS A 278 -2.53 -43.29 -21.00
N ALA A 279 -3.59 -42.98 -20.23
CA ALA A 279 -4.94 -43.51 -20.48
C ALA A 279 -5.48 -43.03 -21.86
N ALA A 280 -5.14 -41.81 -22.28
CA ALA A 280 -5.58 -41.25 -23.56
C ALA A 280 -4.86 -41.82 -24.77
N GLU A 281 -3.73 -42.55 -24.63
CA GLU A 281 -3.02 -43.18 -25.77
C GLU A 281 -3.93 -44.15 -26.57
N THR A 282 -4.85 -44.80 -25.86
CA THR A 282 -5.76 -45.81 -26.44
C THR A 282 -7.22 -45.35 -26.49
N ASN A 283 -7.50 -44.13 -25.99
CA ASN A 283 -8.86 -43.61 -25.92
C ASN A 283 -9.01 -42.24 -26.57
N PRO A 284 -9.54 -42.14 -27.80
CA PRO A 284 -9.74 -40.86 -28.51
C PRO A 284 -10.63 -39.85 -27.79
N GLU A 285 -11.63 -40.29 -27.04
CA GLU A 285 -12.54 -39.43 -26.31
C GLU A 285 -11.80 -38.73 -25.13
N LEU A 286 -10.97 -39.46 -24.39
CA LEU A 286 -10.09 -38.89 -23.37
C LEU A 286 -9.13 -37.90 -23.96
N LYS A 287 -8.55 -38.19 -25.14
CA LYS A 287 -7.64 -37.24 -25.81
C LYS A 287 -8.35 -35.94 -26.17
N ALA A 288 -9.57 -36.01 -26.69
CA ALA A 288 -10.37 -34.83 -27.02
C ALA A 288 -10.71 -34.02 -25.78
N PHE A 289 -11.06 -34.68 -24.68
CA PHE A 289 -11.38 -34.04 -23.41
C PHE A 289 -10.14 -33.33 -22.78
N ILE A 290 -8.97 -33.94 -22.91
CA ILE A 290 -7.70 -33.30 -22.47
C ILE A 290 -7.46 -32.01 -23.24
N GLU A 291 -7.65 -32.01 -24.56
CA GLU A 291 -7.51 -30.80 -25.38
C GLU A 291 -8.56 -29.72 -25.00
N GLU A 292 -9.81 -30.11 -24.72
CA GLU A 292 -10.82 -29.18 -24.20
C GLU A 292 -10.37 -28.53 -22.89
N CYS A 293 -9.85 -29.31 -21.96
CA CYS A 293 -9.35 -28.78 -20.68
C CYS A 293 -8.17 -27.80 -20.84
N ARG A 294 -7.26 -28.08 -21.78
CA ARG A 294 -6.11 -27.21 -22.08
C ARG A 294 -6.48 -25.85 -22.64
N MET A 295 -7.60 -25.77 -23.34
CA MET A 295 -8.12 -24.51 -23.87
C MET A 295 -8.82 -23.64 -22.83
N GLY A 296 -9.12 -24.18 -21.65
CA GLY A 296 -9.75 -23.48 -20.54
C GLY A 296 -8.81 -22.53 -19.79
N SER A 297 -9.38 -21.72 -18.90
CA SER A 297 -8.60 -20.86 -18.01
C SER A 297 -7.74 -21.68 -17.04
N VAL A 298 -6.53 -21.20 -16.73
CA VAL A 298 -5.67 -21.74 -15.66
C VAL A 298 -5.75 -20.95 -14.38
N ALA A 299 -6.56 -19.88 -14.35
CA ALA A 299 -6.73 -19.08 -13.14
C ALA A 299 -7.66 -19.80 -12.15
N GLU A 300 -7.21 -20.00 -10.92
CA GLU A 300 -7.96 -20.69 -9.86
C GLU A 300 -9.34 -20.04 -9.61
N ALA A 301 -9.42 -18.71 -9.72
CA ALA A 301 -10.67 -17.99 -9.56
C ALA A 301 -11.71 -18.27 -10.66
N ASP A 302 -11.25 -18.43 -11.91
CA ASP A 302 -12.14 -18.75 -13.03
C ASP A 302 -12.62 -20.21 -12.96
N LEU A 303 -11.75 -21.11 -12.49
CA LEU A 303 -12.08 -22.51 -12.29
C LEU A 303 -13.06 -22.73 -11.14
N ALA A 304 -13.03 -21.85 -10.12
CA ALA A 304 -13.96 -21.90 -9.00
C ALA A 304 -15.42 -21.70 -9.46
N THR A 305 -15.65 -20.87 -10.47
CA THR A 305 -16.98 -20.52 -10.98
C THR A 305 -17.40 -21.30 -12.24
N ALA A 306 -16.44 -21.98 -12.90
CA ALA A 306 -16.70 -22.75 -14.12
C ALA A 306 -17.49 -24.04 -13.82
N GLU A 307 -18.26 -24.50 -14.80
CA GLU A 307 -18.94 -25.80 -14.74
C GLU A 307 -17.91 -26.93 -14.56
N LYS A 308 -18.12 -27.77 -13.55
CA LYS A 308 -17.25 -28.90 -13.25
C LYS A 308 -17.50 -30.02 -14.27
N LYS A 309 -16.45 -30.35 -15.04
CA LYS A 309 -16.47 -31.41 -16.05
C LYS A 309 -15.38 -32.41 -15.77
N GLY A 310 -15.69 -33.69 -16.09
CA GLY A 310 -14.72 -34.76 -15.95
C GLY A 310 -15.01 -35.95 -16.84
N MET A 311 -14.00 -36.80 -16.99
CA MET A 311 -14.09 -38.05 -17.74
C MET A 311 -13.29 -39.16 -17.05
N ALA A 312 -13.90 -40.35 -16.90
CA ALA A 312 -13.24 -41.49 -16.30
C ALA A 312 -12.09 -41.99 -17.16
N THR A 313 -10.92 -42.23 -16.56
CA THR A 313 -9.74 -42.74 -17.27
C THR A 313 -9.81 -44.23 -17.61
N GLY A 314 -10.70 -44.97 -16.93
CA GLY A 314 -10.72 -46.44 -16.97
C GLY A 314 -9.65 -47.10 -16.11
N LEU A 315 -8.81 -46.30 -15.41
CA LEU A 315 -7.80 -46.77 -14.48
C LEU A 315 -8.27 -46.59 -13.02
N SER A 316 -7.68 -47.35 -12.11
CA SER A 316 -7.96 -47.29 -10.69
C SER A 316 -6.67 -47.21 -9.89
N VAL A 317 -6.79 -46.73 -8.65
CA VAL A 317 -5.75 -46.79 -7.61
C VAL A 317 -6.28 -47.51 -6.41
N LYS A 318 -5.40 -48.01 -5.52
CA LYS A 318 -5.79 -48.65 -4.28
C LYS A 318 -5.87 -47.65 -3.16
N HIS A 319 -6.97 -47.63 -2.43
CA HIS A 319 -7.09 -46.84 -1.23
C HIS A 319 -6.03 -47.29 -0.21
N PRO A 320 -5.17 -46.36 0.31
CA PRO A 320 -3.97 -46.73 1.08
C PRO A 320 -4.28 -47.40 2.41
N VAL A 321 -5.49 -47.22 2.96
CA VAL A 321 -5.90 -47.83 4.25
C VAL A 321 -6.69 -49.11 4.01
N THR A 322 -7.70 -49.11 3.12
CA THR A 322 -8.62 -50.23 2.94
C THR A 322 -8.17 -51.21 1.87
N GLY A 323 -7.32 -50.80 0.93
CA GLY A 323 -6.90 -51.58 -0.23
C GLY A 323 -7.97 -51.69 -1.33
N GLU A 324 -9.13 -51.09 -1.16
CA GLU A 324 -10.19 -51.06 -2.16
C GLU A 324 -9.78 -50.28 -3.40
N GLU A 325 -10.31 -50.66 -4.56
CA GLU A 325 -10.05 -49.93 -5.80
C GLU A 325 -10.89 -48.64 -5.84
N VAL A 326 -10.20 -47.53 -6.18
CA VAL A 326 -10.77 -46.18 -6.31
C VAL A 326 -10.58 -45.72 -7.75
N PRO A 327 -11.66 -45.37 -8.48
CA PRO A 327 -11.53 -44.95 -9.88
C PRO A 327 -10.80 -43.60 -10.01
N VAL A 328 -10.06 -43.45 -11.12
CA VAL A 328 -9.34 -42.23 -11.46
C VAL A 328 -10.08 -41.49 -12.57
N TRP A 329 -10.34 -40.21 -12.33
CA TRP A 329 -11.01 -39.29 -13.26
C TRP A 329 -10.10 -38.16 -13.69
N ILE A 330 -10.19 -37.70 -14.92
CA ILE A 330 -9.69 -36.40 -15.34
C ILE A 330 -10.76 -35.39 -14.98
N ALA A 331 -10.36 -34.30 -14.29
CA ALA A 331 -11.29 -33.23 -13.94
C ALA A 331 -10.71 -31.85 -14.30
N ASN A 332 -11.55 -31.00 -14.91
CA ASN A 332 -11.14 -29.68 -15.42
C ASN A 332 -10.78 -28.68 -14.32
N TYR A 333 -11.08 -28.96 -13.07
CA TYR A 333 -10.75 -28.11 -11.93
C TYR A 333 -9.49 -28.54 -11.17
N VAL A 334 -8.81 -29.59 -11.61
CA VAL A 334 -7.52 -30.02 -11.04
C VAL A 334 -6.40 -29.41 -11.85
N LEU A 335 -5.50 -28.70 -11.20
CA LEU A 335 -4.38 -28.04 -11.85
C LEU A 335 -3.08 -28.83 -11.66
N MET A 336 -2.31 -28.99 -12.72
CA MET A 336 -0.99 -29.63 -12.67
C MET A 336 0.00 -28.84 -11.81
N SER A 337 -0.20 -27.52 -11.67
CA SER A 337 0.62 -26.63 -10.86
C SER A 337 0.36 -26.73 -9.36
N TYR A 338 -0.68 -27.43 -8.91
CA TYR A 338 -1.03 -27.61 -7.50
C TYR A 338 -0.72 -29.03 -7.05
N GLY A 339 0.17 -29.18 -6.09
CA GLY A 339 0.61 -30.47 -5.58
C GLY A 339 1.31 -31.31 -6.67
N SER A 340 0.83 -32.52 -6.85
CA SER A 340 1.28 -33.48 -7.86
C SER A 340 0.40 -33.48 -9.12
N GLY A 341 -0.57 -32.58 -9.23
CA GLY A 341 -1.59 -32.63 -10.27
C GLY A 341 -2.67 -33.71 -10.06
N ALA A 342 -2.76 -34.23 -8.83
CA ALA A 342 -3.77 -35.19 -8.40
C ALA A 342 -4.39 -34.78 -7.07
N VAL A 343 -5.66 -35.04 -6.88
CA VAL A 343 -6.40 -34.78 -5.64
C VAL A 343 -7.24 -35.99 -5.26
N MET A 344 -7.29 -36.30 -3.97
CA MET A 344 -8.29 -37.24 -3.46
C MET A 344 -9.63 -36.50 -3.37
N ALA A 345 -10.68 -37.11 -3.90
CA ALA A 345 -12.01 -36.52 -3.88
C ALA A 345 -12.86 -37.11 -2.76
N VAL A 346 -13.42 -36.22 -1.97
CA VAL A 346 -14.27 -36.59 -0.81
C VAL A 346 -15.61 -35.86 -0.94
N PRO A 347 -16.54 -36.42 -1.73
CA PRO A 347 -17.80 -35.78 -2.04
C PRO A 347 -18.65 -35.42 -0.83
N SER A 348 -18.50 -36.14 0.26
CA SER A 348 -19.24 -35.88 1.49
C SER A 348 -18.80 -34.65 2.27
N HIS A 349 -17.59 -34.12 2.01
CA HIS A 349 -16.94 -33.07 2.81
C HIS A 349 -16.25 -31.98 2.00
N ASP A 350 -16.41 -31.99 0.67
CA ASP A 350 -15.96 -30.93 -0.24
C ASP A 350 -17.09 -30.63 -1.25
N GLU A 351 -17.50 -29.38 -1.34
CA GLU A 351 -18.62 -28.94 -2.18
C GLU A 351 -18.40 -29.24 -3.68
N ARG A 352 -17.18 -29.02 -4.17
CA ARG A 352 -16.84 -29.28 -5.59
C ARG A 352 -16.93 -30.76 -5.92
N ASP A 353 -16.42 -31.59 -5.01
CA ASP A 353 -16.47 -33.05 -5.16
C ASP A 353 -17.90 -33.56 -5.03
N PHE A 354 -18.72 -32.93 -4.17
CA PHE A 354 -20.13 -33.25 -4.00
C PHE A 354 -20.93 -32.97 -5.28
N GLU A 355 -20.76 -31.78 -5.89
CA GLU A 355 -21.41 -31.44 -7.14
C GLU A 355 -20.99 -32.40 -8.28
N PHE A 356 -19.65 -32.66 -8.35
CA PHE A 356 -19.10 -33.57 -9.34
C PHE A 356 -19.64 -34.99 -9.17
N ALA A 357 -19.67 -35.52 -7.96
CA ALA A 357 -20.16 -36.86 -7.69
C ALA A 357 -21.65 -37.01 -8.02
N ASN A 358 -22.47 -36.02 -7.66
CA ASN A 358 -23.88 -36.02 -8.03
C ASN A 358 -24.10 -35.97 -9.54
N LYS A 359 -23.31 -35.15 -10.26
CA LYS A 359 -23.38 -35.03 -11.71
C LYS A 359 -23.04 -36.34 -12.44
N TYR A 360 -22.03 -37.07 -11.97
CA TYR A 360 -21.56 -38.29 -12.61
C TYR A 360 -22.01 -39.58 -11.93
N GLY A 361 -22.89 -39.50 -10.94
CA GLY A 361 -23.43 -40.66 -10.23
C GLY A 361 -22.39 -41.44 -9.43
N LEU A 362 -21.39 -40.73 -8.85
CA LEU A 362 -20.35 -41.33 -8.02
C LEU A 362 -20.82 -41.49 -6.58
N THR A 363 -20.27 -42.44 -5.85
CA THR A 363 -20.60 -42.69 -4.45
C THR A 363 -20.24 -41.53 -3.56
N ILE A 364 -21.12 -41.18 -2.63
CA ILE A 364 -20.90 -40.18 -1.56
C ILE A 364 -20.99 -40.88 -0.23
N LYS A 365 -19.89 -40.87 0.53
CA LYS A 365 -19.76 -41.57 1.80
C LYS A 365 -19.44 -40.59 2.91
N GLN A 366 -20.37 -40.33 3.83
CA GLN A 366 -20.14 -39.52 5.01
C GLN A 366 -19.12 -40.17 5.94
N VAL A 367 -18.09 -39.41 6.35
CA VAL A 367 -17.05 -39.88 7.28
C VAL A 367 -16.77 -38.91 8.43
N ILE A 368 -17.41 -37.74 8.44
CA ILE A 368 -17.37 -36.80 9.55
C ILE A 368 -18.81 -36.50 9.96
N ASP A 369 -19.09 -36.63 11.26
CA ASP A 369 -20.31 -36.20 11.90
C ASP A 369 -20.08 -34.88 12.61
N ALA A 370 -20.33 -33.79 11.86
CA ALA A 370 -20.34 -32.39 12.34
C ALA A 370 -21.78 -31.89 12.17
N LYS A 371 -22.63 -32.18 13.12
CA LYS A 371 -24.03 -31.75 13.03
C LYS A 371 -24.17 -30.25 12.88
N GLY A 372 -25.04 -29.85 11.95
CA GLY A 372 -25.38 -28.43 11.74
C GLY A 372 -26.12 -27.82 12.94
N ALA A 373 -26.27 -26.49 12.94
CA ALA A 373 -26.97 -25.76 13.98
C ALA A 373 -28.44 -26.18 14.19
N ASP A 374 -29.04 -26.82 13.19
CA ASP A 374 -30.43 -27.29 13.16
C ASP A 374 -30.55 -28.80 13.42
N ASP A 375 -29.44 -29.48 13.80
CA ASP A 375 -29.39 -30.95 14.04
C ASP A 375 -29.81 -31.79 12.81
N SER A 376 -29.67 -31.19 11.56
CA SER A 376 -30.02 -31.88 10.32
C SER A 376 -29.13 -33.08 10.04
N GLU A 377 -29.69 -34.15 9.48
CA GLU A 377 -28.94 -35.34 9.06
C GLU A 377 -28.27 -35.11 7.71
N PHE A 378 -27.20 -35.86 7.41
CA PHE A 378 -26.50 -35.84 6.15
C PHE A 378 -27.40 -36.31 5.00
N ASP A 379 -27.52 -35.47 3.95
CA ASP A 379 -28.23 -35.77 2.71
C ASP A 379 -27.25 -35.73 1.53
N ALA A 380 -27.05 -36.86 0.87
CA ALA A 380 -26.14 -36.96 -0.28
C ALA A 380 -26.66 -36.30 -1.55
N THR A 381 -27.85 -35.73 -1.56
CA THR A 381 -28.46 -35.08 -2.73
C THR A 381 -28.41 -33.55 -2.64
N GLN A 382 -28.19 -33.00 -1.47
CA GLN A 382 -28.20 -31.55 -1.25
C GLN A 382 -27.06 -31.11 -0.34
N TRP A 383 -26.17 -30.30 -0.85
CA TRP A 383 -25.05 -29.75 -0.09
C TRP A 383 -25.52 -28.87 1.09
N GLN A 384 -24.85 -29.03 2.22
CA GLN A 384 -25.00 -28.17 3.39
C GLN A 384 -23.62 -27.68 3.81
N GLU A 385 -23.50 -26.39 4.20
CA GLU A 385 -22.24 -25.77 4.54
C GLU A 385 -21.47 -26.49 5.66
N TRP A 386 -22.16 -27.06 6.63
CA TRP A 386 -21.56 -27.81 7.74
C TRP A 386 -20.86 -29.10 7.30
N TYR A 387 -21.13 -29.66 6.09
CA TYR A 387 -20.42 -30.84 5.58
C TYR A 387 -18.93 -30.57 5.43
N GLY A 388 -18.51 -29.31 5.12
CA GLY A 388 -17.12 -28.88 5.02
C GLY A 388 -16.43 -28.59 6.34
N SER A 389 -17.12 -28.66 7.48
CA SER A 389 -16.58 -28.35 8.80
C SER A 389 -15.43 -29.28 9.19
N LYS A 390 -14.45 -28.73 9.91
CA LYS A 390 -13.38 -29.48 10.57
C LYS A 390 -13.77 -29.89 12.01
N GLU A 391 -14.87 -29.35 12.49
CA GLU A 391 -15.42 -29.66 13.82
C GLU A 391 -16.34 -30.85 13.70
N GLY A 392 -15.98 -31.95 14.33
CA GLY A 392 -16.76 -33.18 14.29
C GLY A 392 -15.89 -34.39 14.62
N LYS A 393 -16.50 -35.56 14.55
CA LYS A 393 -15.82 -36.84 14.80
C LYS A 393 -15.97 -37.74 13.60
N LEU A 394 -14.99 -38.61 13.38
CA LEU A 394 -15.04 -39.59 12.32
C LEU A 394 -16.15 -40.61 12.60
N VAL A 395 -16.86 -40.95 11.53
CA VAL A 395 -17.86 -42.03 11.45
C VAL A 395 -17.63 -42.82 10.16
N ASN A 396 -18.13 -44.03 10.10
CA ASN A 396 -17.98 -44.92 8.92
C ASN A 396 -16.53 -45.13 8.48
N SER A 397 -15.58 -44.99 9.42
CA SER A 397 -14.14 -45.03 9.19
C SER A 397 -13.45 -46.21 9.95
N GLY A 398 -14.24 -47.16 10.45
CA GLY A 398 -13.74 -48.37 11.12
C GLY A 398 -12.97 -48.05 12.41
N GLU A 399 -11.72 -48.47 12.49
CA GLU A 399 -10.89 -48.26 13.67
C GLU A 399 -10.63 -46.80 14.01
N PHE A 400 -10.90 -45.86 13.09
CA PHE A 400 -10.69 -44.43 13.27
C PHE A 400 -11.97 -43.71 13.72
N ASP A 401 -13.09 -44.39 13.87
CA ASP A 401 -14.33 -43.80 14.35
C ASP A 401 -14.15 -43.10 15.70
N GLY A 402 -14.77 -41.94 15.87
CA GLY A 402 -14.73 -41.15 17.10
C GLY A 402 -13.53 -40.21 17.23
N LEU A 403 -12.53 -40.28 16.35
CA LEU A 403 -11.41 -39.35 16.34
C LEU A 403 -11.87 -37.97 15.83
N ASP A 404 -11.27 -36.91 16.37
CA ASP A 404 -11.38 -35.56 15.85
C ASP A 404 -10.38 -35.33 14.71
N PHE A 405 -10.38 -34.12 14.16
CA PHE A 405 -9.52 -33.72 13.04
C PHE A 405 -8.03 -34.03 13.28
N GLN A 406 -7.48 -33.63 14.42
CA GLN A 406 -6.07 -33.87 14.74
C GLN A 406 -5.77 -35.32 15.05
N GLY A 407 -6.63 -35.97 15.83
CA GLY A 407 -6.49 -37.37 16.13
C GLY A 407 -6.54 -38.27 14.91
N ALA A 408 -7.39 -37.93 13.93
CA ALA A 408 -7.45 -38.63 12.65
C ALA A 408 -6.18 -38.40 11.82
N PHE A 409 -5.71 -37.17 11.75
CA PHE A 409 -4.46 -36.82 11.04
C PHE A 409 -3.29 -37.66 11.61
N ASP A 410 -3.11 -37.66 12.92
CA ASP A 410 -2.03 -38.37 13.59
C ASP A 410 -2.15 -39.90 13.41
N ALA A 411 -3.35 -40.44 13.47
CA ALA A 411 -3.60 -41.87 13.30
C ALA A 411 -3.34 -42.35 11.86
N PHE A 412 -3.77 -41.59 10.87
CA PHE A 412 -3.47 -41.93 9.47
C PHE A 412 -1.98 -41.80 9.17
N LEU A 413 -1.32 -40.77 9.67
CA LEU A 413 0.13 -40.63 9.51
C LEU A 413 0.87 -41.82 10.14
N ALA A 414 0.57 -42.17 11.39
CA ALA A 414 1.19 -43.26 12.09
C ALA A 414 0.99 -44.63 11.37
N LYS A 415 -0.13 -44.80 10.67
CA LYS A 415 -0.41 -46.03 9.91
C LYS A 415 0.30 -46.06 8.56
N LEU A 416 0.36 -44.96 7.85
CA LEU A 416 0.80 -44.91 6.44
C LEU A 416 2.29 -44.55 6.26
N GLU A 417 2.84 -43.72 7.14
CA GLU A 417 4.24 -43.29 7.06
C GLU A 417 5.25 -44.44 7.10
N PRO A 418 5.10 -45.48 8.03
CA PRO A 418 6.00 -46.64 8.03
C PRO A 418 5.95 -47.47 6.73
N GLN A 419 4.89 -47.35 5.95
CA GLN A 419 4.71 -48.00 4.68
C GLN A 419 5.24 -47.15 3.50
N GLY A 420 5.71 -45.96 3.76
CA GLY A 420 6.11 -45.00 2.72
C GLY A 420 4.95 -44.43 1.91
N LEU A 421 3.70 -44.53 2.42
CA LEU A 421 2.49 -44.11 1.72
C LEU A 421 1.99 -42.73 2.19
N ALA A 422 2.55 -42.17 3.24
CA ALA A 422 2.24 -40.79 3.62
C ALA A 422 3.42 -40.10 4.28
N ASN A 423 3.42 -38.78 4.19
CA ASN A 423 4.32 -37.89 4.94
C ASN A 423 3.63 -36.57 5.22
N VAL A 424 4.12 -35.83 6.23
CA VAL A 424 3.68 -34.44 6.49
C VAL A 424 4.36 -33.53 5.50
N LYS A 425 3.61 -32.64 4.88
CA LYS A 425 4.13 -31.68 3.94
C LYS A 425 3.60 -30.28 4.20
N VAL A 426 4.50 -29.32 4.13
CA VAL A 426 4.15 -27.90 4.09
C VAL A 426 4.16 -27.44 2.65
N GLN A 427 3.11 -26.75 2.25
CA GLN A 427 3.01 -26.12 0.95
C GLN A 427 2.69 -24.64 1.09
N PHE A 428 3.09 -23.88 0.10
CA PHE A 428 2.80 -22.46 0.00
C PHE A 428 1.98 -22.18 -1.28
N ARG A 429 1.02 -21.27 -1.19
CA ARG A 429 0.30 -20.76 -2.36
C ARG A 429 1.19 -19.89 -3.21
N LEU A 430 2.13 -19.17 -2.59
CA LEU A 430 3.13 -18.35 -3.24
C LEU A 430 3.84 -19.15 -4.35
N ARG A 431 4.02 -18.54 -5.51
CA ARG A 431 4.75 -19.11 -6.66
C ARG A 431 6.01 -18.31 -6.91
N ASP A 432 6.98 -18.95 -7.57
CA ASP A 432 8.19 -18.27 -8.00
C ASP A 432 7.87 -17.09 -8.91
N TRP A 433 8.61 -16.02 -8.74
CA TRP A 433 8.38 -14.77 -9.43
C TRP A 433 8.98 -14.77 -10.83
N GLY A 434 8.14 -14.86 -11.86
CA GLY A 434 8.55 -14.78 -13.26
C GLY A 434 8.86 -13.34 -13.66
N VAL A 435 10.11 -13.09 -14.06
CA VAL A 435 10.61 -11.72 -14.26
C VAL A 435 10.88 -11.38 -15.73
N SER A 436 10.79 -12.29 -16.66
CA SER A 436 10.99 -11.99 -18.08
C SER A 436 9.80 -11.25 -18.66
N ARG A 437 10.07 -10.12 -19.35
CA ARG A 437 9.07 -9.36 -20.09
C ARG A 437 9.53 -9.17 -21.52
N GLN A 438 8.64 -9.46 -22.49
CA GLN A 438 8.88 -9.34 -23.92
C GLN A 438 8.65 -7.90 -24.38
N ARG A 439 9.27 -6.96 -23.65
CA ARG A 439 9.13 -5.52 -23.85
C ARG A 439 10.51 -4.86 -23.91
N TYR A 440 10.58 -3.76 -24.62
CA TYR A 440 11.82 -3.01 -24.85
C TYR A 440 12.18 -2.11 -23.65
N TRP A 441 11.21 -1.31 -23.15
CA TRP A 441 11.50 -0.32 -22.13
C TRP A 441 11.56 -0.93 -20.73
N GLY A 442 12.68 -1.53 -20.44
CA GLY A 442 12.97 -2.24 -19.18
C GLY A 442 14.47 -2.54 -19.05
N CYS A 443 14.88 -3.03 -17.89
CA CYS A 443 16.26 -3.45 -17.66
C CYS A 443 16.58 -4.71 -18.47
N PRO A 444 17.61 -4.71 -19.32
CA PRO A 444 18.02 -5.92 -20.04
C PRO A 444 18.42 -7.04 -19.08
N ILE A 445 17.94 -8.25 -19.35
CA ILE A 445 18.35 -9.45 -18.62
C ILE A 445 19.79 -9.79 -19.01
N PRO A 446 20.75 -9.88 -18.06
CA PRO A 446 22.17 -10.02 -18.37
C PRO A 446 22.57 -11.46 -18.65
N MET A 447 21.93 -12.07 -19.65
CA MET A 447 22.15 -13.47 -20.07
C MET A 447 22.48 -13.59 -21.53
N ILE A 448 23.22 -14.61 -21.86
CA ILE A 448 23.65 -14.96 -23.22
C ILE A 448 23.20 -16.40 -23.52
N ASN A 449 22.53 -16.59 -24.66
CA ASN A 449 22.15 -17.90 -25.15
C ASN A 449 23.19 -18.40 -26.16
N CYS A 450 23.86 -19.52 -25.85
CA CYS A 450 24.86 -20.17 -26.69
C CYS A 450 24.38 -21.57 -27.06
N ASP A 451 24.44 -21.91 -28.32
CA ASP A 451 23.99 -23.24 -28.79
C ASP A 451 24.79 -24.39 -28.19
N THR A 452 26.05 -24.14 -27.84
CA THR A 452 26.96 -25.14 -27.22
C THR A 452 26.89 -25.17 -25.71
N CYS A 453 26.87 -23.97 -25.07
CA CYS A 453 26.96 -23.82 -23.60
C CYS A 453 25.62 -23.61 -22.90
N GLY A 454 24.54 -23.42 -23.64
CA GLY A 454 23.22 -23.06 -23.07
C GLY A 454 23.16 -21.60 -22.60
N GLN A 455 22.45 -21.34 -21.50
CA GLN A 455 22.38 -20.01 -20.90
C GLN A 455 23.66 -19.72 -20.11
N VAL A 456 24.29 -18.61 -20.41
CA VAL A 456 25.52 -18.15 -19.78
C VAL A 456 25.33 -16.72 -19.30
N PRO A 457 25.61 -16.40 -18.02
CA PRO A 457 25.54 -15.04 -17.54
C PRO A 457 26.59 -14.14 -18.20
N VAL A 458 26.24 -12.89 -18.42
CA VAL A 458 27.20 -11.86 -18.85
C VAL A 458 28.28 -11.73 -17.78
N PRO A 459 29.58 -11.72 -18.12
CA PRO A 459 30.66 -11.47 -17.16
C PRO A 459 30.45 -10.14 -16.42
N GLU A 460 30.76 -10.10 -15.13
CA GLU A 460 30.52 -8.94 -14.27
C GLU A 460 31.24 -7.68 -14.75
N GLU A 461 32.44 -7.84 -15.28
CA GLU A 461 33.24 -6.76 -15.85
C GLU A 461 32.64 -6.16 -17.13
N GLN A 462 31.70 -6.85 -17.77
CA GLN A 462 30.98 -6.38 -18.95
C GLN A 462 29.62 -5.75 -18.62
N LEU A 463 29.24 -5.72 -17.34
CA LEU A 463 28.02 -5.03 -16.89
C LEU A 463 28.27 -3.51 -16.84
N PRO A 464 27.25 -2.70 -17.16
CA PRO A 464 25.88 -3.10 -17.50
C PRO A 464 25.73 -3.54 -18.95
N VAL A 465 24.77 -4.43 -19.22
CA VAL A 465 24.19 -4.59 -20.56
C VAL A 465 23.30 -3.38 -20.79
N VAL A 466 23.74 -2.47 -21.67
CA VAL A 466 23.07 -1.17 -21.84
C VAL A 466 21.90 -1.29 -22.81
N LEU A 467 20.74 -0.79 -22.41
CA LEU A 467 19.58 -0.67 -23.27
C LEU A 467 19.79 0.49 -24.26
N PRO A 468 19.65 0.27 -25.59
CA PRO A 468 19.62 1.37 -26.56
C PRO A 468 18.46 2.33 -26.26
N THR A 469 18.70 3.64 -26.24
CA THR A 469 17.72 4.65 -25.82
C THR A 469 17.12 5.47 -26.96
N ASP A 470 17.64 5.36 -28.15
CA ASP A 470 17.22 6.09 -29.36
C ASP A 470 16.19 5.33 -30.23
N VAL A 471 15.70 4.21 -29.73
CA VAL A 471 14.74 3.35 -30.44
C VAL A 471 13.33 3.91 -30.33
N VAL A 472 12.64 4.03 -31.46
CA VAL A 472 11.21 4.35 -31.51
C VAL A 472 10.44 3.06 -31.78
N PRO A 473 9.70 2.52 -30.77
CA PRO A 473 8.93 1.29 -30.96
C PRO A 473 7.79 1.49 -31.94
N ASP A 474 7.56 0.52 -32.80
CA ASP A 474 6.51 0.52 -33.83
C ASP A 474 5.24 -0.25 -33.43
N GLY A 475 5.24 -0.83 -32.22
CA GLY A 475 4.13 -1.65 -31.73
C GLY A 475 4.11 -3.09 -32.26
N SER A 476 5.08 -3.50 -33.08
CA SER A 476 5.16 -4.84 -33.67
C SER A 476 6.00 -5.83 -32.86
N GLY A 477 5.98 -5.71 -31.55
CA GLY A 477 6.75 -6.54 -30.61
C GLY A 477 8.02 -5.83 -30.09
N ASN A 478 8.89 -6.60 -29.45
CA ASN A 478 10.10 -6.05 -28.82
C ASN A 478 11.16 -5.68 -29.89
N PRO A 479 11.50 -4.40 -30.04
CA PRO A 479 12.51 -3.94 -31.01
C PRO A 479 13.87 -4.60 -30.89
N LEU A 480 14.28 -5.01 -29.67
CA LEU A 480 15.58 -5.64 -29.41
C LEU A 480 15.76 -6.94 -30.22
N ASN A 481 14.68 -7.64 -30.54
CA ASN A 481 14.69 -8.82 -31.40
C ASN A 481 15.06 -8.53 -32.86
N LYS A 482 15.00 -7.27 -33.27
CA LYS A 482 15.26 -6.81 -34.63
C LYS A 482 16.59 -6.06 -34.75
N MET A 483 17.39 -6.04 -33.67
CA MET A 483 18.64 -5.28 -33.55
C MET A 483 19.84 -6.21 -33.40
N PRO A 484 20.46 -6.68 -34.52
CA PRO A 484 21.66 -7.54 -34.47
C PRO A 484 22.79 -6.93 -33.64
N GLU A 485 22.96 -5.60 -33.71
CA GLU A 485 23.95 -4.84 -32.92
C GLU A 485 23.74 -4.96 -31.41
N PHE A 486 22.52 -5.25 -30.95
CA PHE A 486 22.24 -5.50 -29.56
C PHE A 486 22.40 -6.98 -29.18
N TYR A 487 21.83 -7.91 -29.96
CA TYR A 487 21.77 -9.31 -29.55
C TYR A 487 22.94 -10.18 -30.01
N GLU A 488 23.65 -9.84 -31.10
CA GLU A 488 24.79 -10.61 -31.53
C GLU A 488 26.00 -10.43 -30.61
N THR A 489 26.56 -11.52 -30.12
CA THR A 489 27.71 -11.48 -29.19
C THR A 489 28.52 -12.77 -29.28
N LYS A 490 29.60 -12.83 -28.54
CA LYS A 490 30.38 -14.04 -28.34
C LYS A 490 30.09 -14.68 -26.99
N CYS A 491 30.04 -15.98 -26.96
CA CYS A 491 29.90 -16.73 -25.72
C CYS A 491 31.13 -16.55 -24.85
N PRO A 492 31.01 -16.09 -23.61
CA PRO A 492 32.16 -15.92 -22.73
C PRO A 492 32.80 -17.24 -22.29
N CYS A 493 32.12 -18.38 -22.46
CA CYS A 493 32.67 -19.69 -22.11
C CYS A 493 33.44 -20.35 -23.26
N CYS A 494 32.87 -20.40 -24.47
CA CYS A 494 33.51 -21.13 -25.60
C CYS A 494 33.99 -20.20 -26.71
N GLY A 495 33.73 -18.90 -26.65
CA GLY A 495 34.12 -17.94 -27.70
C GLY A 495 33.34 -18.02 -29.01
N GLY A 496 32.40 -18.94 -29.13
CA GLY A 496 31.53 -19.12 -30.30
C GLY A 496 30.51 -18.00 -30.43
N ASP A 497 29.84 -17.96 -31.58
CA ASP A 497 28.74 -17.05 -31.81
C ASP A 497 27.59 -17.37 -30.85
N ALA A 498 27.00 -16.33 -30.28
CA ALA A 498 25.95 -16.43 -29.29
C ALA A 498 24.99 -15.23 -29.38
N ARG A 499 23.87 -15.32 -28.69
CA ARG A 499 22.82 -14.29 -28.72
C ARG A 499 22.51 -13.81 -27.30
N ARG A 500 22.53 -12.50 -27.09
CA ARG A 500 22.05 -11.90 -25.84
C ARG A 500 20.56 -12.16 -25.67
N GLU A 501 20.13 -12.28 -24.41
CA GLU A 501 18.70 -12.23 -24.07
C GLU A 501 18.11 -10.87 -24.47
N THR A 502 16.95 -10.89 -25.08
CA THR A 502 16.24 -9.69 -25.53
C THR A 502 15.04 -9.34 -24.67
N ASP A 503 14.63 -10.22 -23.76
CA ASP A 503 13.65 -9.91 -22.74
C ASP A 503 14.25 -8.95 -21.72
N THR A 504 13.38 -8.14 -21.10
CA THR A 504 13.73 -7.23 -20.01
C THR A 504 13.12 -7.70 -18.70
N LEU A 505 13.63 -7.21 -17.60
CA LEU A 505 13.12 -7.53 -16.26
C LEU A 505 11.75 -6.90 -16.03
N ASP A 506 10.94 -7.57 -15.23
CA ASP A 506 9.75 -7.01 -14.59
C ASP A 506 10.12 -5.74 -13.81
N THR A 507 9.37 -4.66 -14.01
CA THR A 507 9.65 -3.36 -13.40
C THR A 507 9.55 -3.33 -11.87
N PHE A 508 8.96 -4.36 -11.26
CA PHE A 508 9.02 -4.53 -9.82
C PHE A 508 10.43 -4.88 -9.31
N VAL A 509 11.34 -5.31 -10.18
CA VAL A 509 12.75 -5.52 -9.80
C VAL A 509 13.38 -4.18 -9.43
N GLU A 510 13.21 -3.16 -10.28
CA GLU A 510 13.73 -1.81 -10.04
C GLU A 510 13.20 -1.22 -8.73
N SER A 511 11.91 -1.35 -8.48
CA SER A 511 11.29 -0.80 -7.27
C SER A 511 11.54 -1.63 -6.00
N SER A 512 12.14 -2.82 -6.12
CA SER A 512 12.38 -3.69 -4.96
C SER A 512 13.62 -3.33 -4.14
N TRP A 513 14.51 -2.46 -4.64
CA TRP A 513 15.75 -2.13 -3.94
C TRP A 513 16.11 -0.62 -3.95
N TYR A 514 15.34 0.22 -4.60
CA TYR A 514 15.59 1.66 -4.75
C TYR A 514 15.77 2.39 -3.40
N TYR A 515 15.03 1.98 -2.39
CA TYR A 515 15.14 2.51 -1.02
C TYR A 515 16.57 2.34 -0.46
N ALA A 516 17.23 1.25 -0.78
CA ALA A 516 18.61 0.99 -0.38
C ALA A 516 19.59 1.84 -1.18
N ARG A 517 19.35 2.01 -2.48
CA ARG A 517 20.20 2.84 -3.35
C ARG A 517 20.23 4.30 -2.93
N TYR A 518 19.14 4.84 -2.41
CA TYR A 518 19.11 6.21 -1.91
C TYR A 518 20.10 6.50 -0.78
N ALA A 519 20.53 5.49 -0.04
CA ALA A 519 21.54 5.67 1.00
C ALA A 519 22.91 6.14 0.42
N SER A 520 23.21 5.76 -0.82
CA SER A 520 24.46 6.12 -1.51
C SER A 520 24.28 6.05 -3.03
N PRO A 521 23.51 6.99 -3.64
CA PRO A 521 23.13 6.90 -5.06
C PRO A 521 24.33 7.00 -6.01
N ASP A 522 25.39 7.69 -5.61
CA ASP A 522 26.60 7.91 -6.41
C ASP A 522 27.67 6.82 -6.23
N PHE A 523 27.39 5.78 -5.44
CA PHE A 523 28.36 4.71 -5.19
C PHE A 523 28.55 3.86 -6.44
N THR A 524 29.81 3.75 -6.91
CA THR A 524 30.17 3.09 -8.16
C THR A 524 30.74 1.69 -8.01
N ASP A 525 31.09 1.28 -6.78
CA ASP A 525 31.76 0.01 -6.52
C ASP A 525 30.80 -1.09 -6.01
N GLY A 526 29.50 -0.80 -5.95
CA GLY A 526 28.46 -1.75 -5.51
C GLY A 526 27.07 -1.16 -5.50
N MET A 527 26.09 -1.98 -5.12
CA MET A 527 24.68 -1.57 -5.00
C MET A 527 24.48 -0.49 -3.94
N VAL A 528 25.10 -0.67 -2.78
CA VAL A 528 24.97 0.19 -1.61
C VAL A 528 26.34 0.28 -0.92
N LYS A 529 26.76 1.49 -0.58
CA LYS A 529 27.96 1.70 0.24
C LYS A 529 27.70 1.14 1.65
N PRO A 530 28.54 0.23 2.16
CA PRO A 530 28.26 -0.47 3.42
C PRO A 530 27.95 0.46 4.60
N GLU A 531 28.74 1.51 4.80
CA GLU A 531 28.59 2.44 5.91
C GLU A 531 27.28 3.27 5.79
N ALA A 532 26.91 3.63 4.56
CA ALA A 532 25.66 4.33 4.28
C ALA A 532 24.43 3.43 4.53
N GLY A 533 24.52 2.18 4.11
CA GLY A 533 23.49 1.18 4.40
C GLY A 533 23.31 0.97 5.91
N GLN A 534 24.40 0.84 6.66
CA GLN A 534 24.36 0.73 8.13
C GLN A 534 23.79 1.98 8.80
N THR A 535 24.02 3.15 8.22
CA THR A 535 23.52 4.41 8.77
C THR A 535 22.01 4.57 8.54
N TRP A 536 21.52 4.31 7.34
CA TRP A 536 20.18 4.70 6.94
C TRP A 536 19.15 3.56 6.91
N LEU A 537 19.55 2.30 6.72
CA LEU A 537 18.64 1.17 6.65
C LEU A 537 18.41 0.52 8.02
N PRO A 538 17.22 -0.01 8.29
CA PRO A 538 16.02 0.01 7.45
C PRO A 538 15.37 1.40 7.37
N VAL A 539 14.50 1.61 6.39
CA VAL A 539 13.65 2.81 6.30
C VAL A 539 12.78 2.90 7.55
N ASN A 540 12.81 4.03 8.25
CA ASN A 540 12.05 4.18 9.50
C ASN A 540 10.56 4.33 9.26
N GLN A 541 10.17 5.12 8.24
CA GLN A 541 8.78 5.32 7.85
C GLN A 541 8.65 5.25 6.34
N TYR A 542 7.84 4.30 5.87
CA TYR A 542 7.48 4.13 4.47
C TYR A 542 6.03 4.54 4.25
N ILE A 543 5.75 5.28 3.17
CA ILE A 543 4.42 5.81 2.87
C ILE A 543 4.05 5.48 1.43
N GLY A 544 2.87 4.89 1.21
CA GLY A 544 2.38 4.58 -0.13
C GLY A 544 0.98 4.02 -0.16
N GLY A 545 0.50 3.66 -1.35
CA GLY A 545 -0.84 3.11 -1.54
C GLY A 545 -0.97 1.66 -1.07
N VAL A 546 -2.13 1.30 -0.54
CA VAL A 546 -2.44 -0.07 -0.11
C VAL A 546 -2.46 -1.08 -1.26
N GLU A 547 -2.64 -0.61 -2.49
CA GLU A 547 -2.58 -1.44 -3.72
C GLU A 547 -1.25 -2.17 -3.89
N HIS A 548 -0.19 -1.69 -3.26
CA HIS A 548 1.14 -2.30 -3.27
C HIS A 548 1.38 -3.35 -2.19
N ALA A 549 0.36 -3.65 -1.38
CA ALA A 549 0.48 -4.52 -0.21
C ALA A 549 1.03 -5.93 -0.52
N ILE A 550 0.69 -6.50 -1.66
CA ILE A 550 1.11 -7.85 -2.07
C ILE A 550 2.31 -7.80 -3.02
N LEU A 551 2.22 -7.03 -4.11
CA LEU A 551 3.25 -7.05 -5.16
C LEU A 551 4.53 -6.35 -4.71
N HIS A 552 4.56 -5.01 -4.77
CA HIS A 552 5.76 -4.24 -4.47
C HIS A 552 6.33 -4.52 -3.07
N LEU A 553 5.48 -4.51 -2.03
CA LEU A 553 5.96 -4.68 -0.65
C LEU A 553 6.50 -6.09 -0.40
N LEU A 554 5.86 -7.11 -0.95
CA LEU A 554 6.35 -8.49 -0.83
C LEU A 554 7.69 -8.67 -1.56
N TYR A 555 7.80 -8.14 -2.77
CA TYR A 555 9.02 -8.22 -3.55
C TYR A 555 10.16 -7.40 -2.93
N ALA A 556 9.89 -6.23 -2.37
CA ALA A 556 10.89 -5.44 -1.66
C ALA A 556 11.41 -6.18 -0.41
N ARG A 557 10.54 -6.86 0.34
CA ARG A 557 10.93 -7.70 1.47
C ARG A 557 11.80 -8.88 1.02
N PHE A 558 11.41 -9.54 -0.05
CA PHE A 558 12.19 -10.63 -0.65
C PHE A 558 13.56 -10.15 -1.14
N PHE A 559 13.59 -9.04 -1.89
CA PHE A 559 14.83 -8.47 -2.39
C PHE A 559 15.79 -8.05 -1.27
N HIS A 560 15.25 -7.51 -0.17
CA HIS A 560 16.06 -7.17 1.00
C HIS A 560 16.80 -8.39 1.56
N LYS A 561 16.10 -9.53 1.64
CA LYS A 561 16.69 -10.80 2.09
C LYS A 561 17.76 -11.32 1.12
N LEU A 562 17.52 -11.20 -0.19
CA LEU A 562 18.51 -11.53 -1.21
C LEU A 562 19.77 -10.66 -1.08
N MET A 563 19.60 -9.34 -0.95
CA MET A 563 20.71 -8.40 -0.75
C MET A 563 21.45 -8.63 0.58
N ARG A 564 20.73 -9.00 1.64
CA ARG A 564 21.32 -9.38 2.93
C ARG A 564 22.22 -10.61 2.76
N ASP A 565 21.72 -11.62 2.08
CA ASP A 565 22.45 -12.90 1.88
C ASP A 565 23.66 -12.72 0.95
N GLU A 566 23.66 -11.70 0.09
CA GLU A 566 24.80 -11.26 -0.69
C GLU A 566 25.74 -10.29 0.08
N GLY A 567 25.43 -9.94 1.32
CA GLY A 567 26.24 -9.04 2.15
C GLY A 567 26.12 -7.55 1.77
N VAL A 568 25.12 -7.18 0.97
CA VAL A 568 24.90 -5.80 0.51
C VAL A 568 24.25 -4.93 1.58
N VAL A 569 23.29 -5.49 2.31
CA VAL A 569 22.55 -4.82 3.38
C VAL A 569 22.51 -5.68 4.64
N GLN A 570 22.08 -5.07 5.75
CA GLN A 570 21.88 -5.75 7.03
C GLN A 570 20.40 -5.76 7.42
N GLY A 571 20.03 -6.65 8.34
CA GLY A 571 18.67 -6.80 8.82
C GLY A 571 17.81 -7.64 7.88
N ASN A 572 16.59 -7.95 8.34
CA ASN A 572 15.69 -8.87 7.66
C ASN A 572 14.59 -8.17 6.87
N GLU A 573 14.29 -6.90 7.19
CA GLU A 573 13.17 -6.16 6.63
C GLU A 573 13.59 -4.78 6.16
N PRO A 574 13.06 -4.32 5.01
CA PRO A 574 13.43 -3.03 4.43
C PRO A 574 12.80 -1.83 5.13
N PHE A 575 11.60 -1.99 5.71
CA PHE A 575 10.77 -0.91 6.24
C PHE A 575 10.29 -1.24 7.64
N THR A 576 10.59 -0.37 8.61
CA THR A 576 10.17 -0.56 10.00
C THR A 576 8.69 -0.25 10.18
N ASN A 577 8.26 0.92 9.70
CA ASN A 577 6.89 1.37 9.79
C ASN A 577 6.33 1.63 8.39
N LEU A 578 5.08 1.23 8.18
CA LEU A 578 4.34 1.44 6.95
C LEU A 578 3.08 2.25 7.25
N LEU A 579 2.89 3.33 6.52
CA LEU A 579 1.63 4.06 6.48
C LEU A 579 1.02 3.92 5.10
N THR A 580 -0.17 3.29 5.05
CA THR A 580 -0.93 3.17 3.81
C THR A 580 -1.85 4.36 3.66
N GLN A 581 -1.65 5.13 2.59
CA GLN A 581 -2.50 6.29 2.34
C GLN A 581 -3.84 5.89 1.73
N GLY A 582 -4.90 6.61 2.13
CA GLY A 582 -6.20 6.54 1.48
C GLY A 582 -6.22 7.26 0.12
N MET A 583 -7.18 6.92 -0.72
CA MET A 583 -7.32 7.49 -2.06
C MET A 583 -7.89 8.91 -2.01
N VAL A 584 -7.55 9.71 -3.03
CA VAL A 584 -8.23 10.97 -3.30
C VAL A 584 -9.36 10.69 -4.28
N LEU A 585 -10.58 11.02 -3.89
CA LEU A 585 -11.81 10.81 -4.64
C LEU A 585 -12.28 12.13 -5.24
N ALA A 586 -12.79 12.07 -6.46
CA ALA A 586 -13.45 13.19 -7.11
C ALA A 586 -14.66 12.72 -7.90
N ASP A 587 -15.60 13.62 -8.14
CA ASP A 587 -16.75 13.35 -8.97
C ASP A 587 -16.32 12.97 -10.38
N THR A 588 -17.09 12.06 -11.00
CA THR A 588 -16.91 11.65 -12.39
C THR A 588 -18.07 12.13 -13.24
N TYR A 589 -17.76 12.52 -14.47
CA TYR A 589 -18.74 13.00 -15.43
C TYR A 589 -18.52 12.31 -16.77
N TYR A 590 -19.58 11.79 -17.37
CA TYR A 590 -19.44 11.06 -18.64
C TYR A 590 -20.68 11.21 -19.54
N ARG A 591 -20.48 10.89 -20.81
CA ARG A 591 -21.57 10.55 -21.75
C ARG A 591 -21.37 9.13 -22.23
N GLU A 592 -22.46 8.42 -22.40
CA GLU A 592 -22.46 7.05 -22.89
C GLU A 592 -23.04 7.00 -24.30
N ALA A 593 -22.27 6.43 -25.24
CA ALA A 593 -22.74 6.19 -26.60
C ALA A 593 -23.67 4.97 -26.64
N GLU A 594 -24.47 4.83 -27.69
CA GLU A 594 -25.35 3.65 -27.92
C GLU A 594 -24.60 2.30 -27.87
N SER A 595 -23.30 2.31 -28.14
CA SER A 595 -22.40 1.15 -28.03
C SER A 595 -22.02 0.78 -26.60
N GLY A 596 -22.45 1.57 -25.58
CA GLY A 596 -22.05 1.40 -24.19
C GLY A 596 -20.67 2.02 -23.87
N LYS A 597 -19.99 2.62 -24.84
CA LYS A 597 -18.69 3.30 -24.63
C LYS A 597 -18.89 4.62 -23.92
N LYS A 598 -18.19 4.81 -22.79
CA LYS A 598 -18.22 6.06 -22.01
C LYS A 598 -17.10 7.00 -22.43
N THR A 599 -17.46 8.27 -22.63
CA THR A 599 -16.54 9.39 -22.79
C THR A 599 -16.53 10.19 -21.49
N TRP A 600 -15.37 10.33 -20.88
CA TRP A 600 -15.19 10.98 -19.57
C TRP A 600 -14.72 12.43 -19.72
N PHE A 601 -15.30 13.31 -18.93
CA PHE A 601 -15.05 14.75 -18.94
C PHE A 601 -14.37 15.17 -17.62
N ASN A 602 -13.43 16.13 -17.73
CA ASN A 602 -12.77 16.65 -16.54
C ASN A 602 -13.76 17.47 -15.69
N PRO A 603 -13.78 17.33 -14.37
CA PRO A 603 -14.63 18.14 -13.49
C PRO A 603 -14.48 19.66 -13.68
N ALA A 604 -13.27 20.12 -14.01
CA ALA A 604 -13.00 21.53 -14.26
C ALA A 604 -13.76 22.09 -15.49
N ASP A 605 -14.12 21.22 -16.43
CA ASP A 605 -14.82 21.58 -17.66
C ASP A 605 -16.35 21.45 -17.57
N ILE A 606 -16.86 21.14 -16.36
CA ILE A 606 -18.29 20.96 -16.11
C ILE A 606 -18.87 22.19 -15.42
N GLU A 607 -20.00 22.63 -15.93
CA GLU A 607 -20.87 23.61 -15.28
C GLU A 607 -21.94 22.88 -14.47
N LEU A 608 -22.03 23.20 -13.17
CA LEU A 608 -22.94 22.56 -12.24
C LEU A 608 -23.98 23.55 -11.74
N GLU A 609 -25.26 23.14 -11.78
CA GLU A 609 -26.31 23.81 -11.05
C GLU A 609 -26.63 22.99 -9.79
N LYS A 610 -26.80 23.67 -8.66
CA LYS A 610 -27.09 23.05 -7.36
C LYS A 610 -28.34 23.65 -6.74
N ASP A 611 -29.12 22.83 -6.05
CA ASP A 611 -30.30 23.29 -5.27
C ASP A 611 -29.83 24.00 -3.97
N GLU A 612 -30.81 24.55 -3.23
CA GLU A 612 -30.57 25.21 -1.93
C GLU A 612 -29.89 24.28 -0.88
N LYS A 613 -29.97 22.98 -1.09
CA LYS A 613 -29.32 21.96 -0.23
C LYS A 613 -27.97 21.50 -0.75
N GLY A 614 -27.47 22.12 -1.84
CA GLY A 614 -26.18 21.81 -2.44
C GLY A 614 -26.16 20.54 -3.31
N ARG A 615 -27.30 19.93 -3.62
CA ARG A 615 -27.39 18.76 -4.51
C ARG A 615 -27.33 19.19 -5.97
N ILE A 616 -26.55 18.47 -6.78
CA ILE A 616 -26.43 18.74 -8.20
C ILE A 616 -27.78 18.48 -8.89
N THR A 617 -28.31 19.49 -9.55
CA THR A 617 -29.57 19.43 -10.31
C THR A 617 -29.33 19.36 -11.81
N SER A 618 -28.21 19.90 -12.29
CA SER A 618 -27.79 19.87 -13.69
C SER A 618 -26.28 19.84 -13.78
N ALA A 619 -25.74 19.11 -14.76
CA ALA A 619 -24.33 19.07 -15.09
C ALA A 619 -24.18 19.15 -16.61
N LYS A 620 -23.41 20.14 -17.11
CA LYS A 620 -23.19 20.39 -18.54
C LYS A 620 -21.73 20.55 -18.86
N TYR A 621 -21.30 20.02 -19.99
CA TYR A 621 -19.97 20.25 -20.49
C TYR A 621 -19.87 21.68 -21.08
N LYS A 622 -18.92 22.47 -20.59
CA LYS A 622 -18.79 23.90 -20.89
C LYS A 622 -18.60 24.20 -22.36
N GLU A 623 -17.87 23.35 -23.09
CA GLU A 623 -17.56 23.59 -24.50
C GLU A 623 -18.77 23.52 -25.42
N ASP A 624 -19.67 22.56 -25.16
CA ASP A 624 -20.81 22.32 -26.07
C ASP A 624 -22.18 22.56 -25.42
N GLY A 625 -22.22 22.86 -24.13
CA GLY A 625 -23.43 23.13 -23.35
C GLY A 625 -24.38 21.96 -23.20
N GLN A 626 -23.96 20.75 -23.62
CA GLN A 626 -24.80 19.57 -23.51
C GLN A 626 -24.66 18.87 -22.17
N ASP A 627 -25.73 18.19 -21.78
CA ASP A 627 -25.79 17.47 -20.52
C ASP A 627 -24.75 16.33 -20.44
N VAL A 628 -24.24 16.11 -19.24
CA VAL A 628 -23.39 14.98 -18.87
C VAL A 628 -24.00 14.24 -17.69
N VAL A 629 -23.70 12.94 -17.59
CA VAL A 629 -24.14 12.12 -16.48
C VAL A 629 -23.16 12.27 -15.32
N VAL A 630 -23.66 12.49 -14.11
CA VAL A 630 -22.87 12.48 -12.88
C VAL A 630 -22.67 11.01 -12.47
N GLY A 631 -21.45 10.51 -12.55
CA GLY A 631 -21.10 9.11 -12.28
C GLY A 631 -20.82 8.79 -10.81
N GLY A 632 -20.81 9.83 -9.93
CA GLY A 632 -20.46 9.69 -8.52
C GLY A 632 -18.95 9.85 -8.25
N GLN A 633 -18.59 9.71 -6.97
CA GLN A 633 -17.21 9.89 -6.52
C GLN A 633 -16.41 8.61 -6.73
N GLU A 634 -15.30 8.75 -7.44
CA GLU A 634 -14.37 7.66 -7.69
C GLU A 634 -12.91 8.12 -7.49
N LYS A 635 -12.00 7.15 -7.35
CA LYS A 635 -10.55 7.43 -7.30
C LYS A 635 -10.16 8.31 -8.51
N MET A 636 -9.41 9.37 -8.23
CA MET A 636 -8.84 10.18 -9.30
C MET A 636 -7.95 9.34 -10.20
N SER A 637 -8.25 9.30 -11.48
CA SER A 637 -7.52 8.51 -12.48
C SER A 637 -7.54 9.17 -13.86
N LYS A 638 -6.50 8.90 -14.65
CA LYS A 638 -6.42 9.36 -16.04
C LYS A 638 -7.51 8.73 -16.91
N SER A 639 -7.87 7.48 -16.65
CA SER A 639 -8.90 6.75 -17.40
C SER A 639 -10.30 7.33 -17.23
N LYS A 640 -10.59 7.90 -16.06
CA LYS A 640 -11.87 8.56 -15.73
C LYS A 640 -11.82 10.08 -15.97
N ASN A 641 -10.66 10.64 -16.29
CA ASN A 641 -10.44 12.07 -16.49
C ASN A 641 -11.00 12.94 -15.35
N ASN A 642 -10.97 12.42 -14.11
CA ASN A 642 -11.48 13.12 -12.93
C ASN A 642 -10.36 13.68 -12.03
N GLY A 643 -9.13 13.74 -12.52
CA GLY A 643 -8.00 14.30 -11.79
C GLY A 643 -8.05 15.82 -11.74
N ILE A 644 -7.75 16.39 -10.56
CA ILE A 644 -7.50 17.83 -10.38
C ILE A 644 -6.02 18.09 -10.60
N ASP A 645 -5.68 19.10 -11.41
CA ASP A 645 -4.30 19.48 -11.65
C ASP A 645 -3.74 20.23 -10.43
N PRO A 646 -2.72 19.69 -9.75
CA PRO A 646 -2.10 20.37 -8.62
C PRO A 646 -1.56 21.76 -8.96
N GLN A 647 -1.08 21.95 -10.20
CA GLN A 647 -0.52 23.22 -10.64
C GLN A 647 -1.56 24.35 -10.57
N ALA A 648 -2.79 24.08 -10.99
CA ALA A 648 -3.87 25.08 -10.92
C ALA A 648 -4.15 25.52 -9.48
N ILE A 649 -4.13 24.57 -8.53
CA ILE A 649 -4.34 24.88 -7.10
C ILE A 649 -3.16 25.66 -6.54
N ILE A 650 -1.93 25.30 -6.88
CA ILE A 650 -0.72 26.01 -6.43
C ILE A 650 -0.69 27.42 -6.98
N ASP A 651 -1.02 27.60 -8.25
CA ASP A 651 -1.01 28.91 -8.91
C ASP A 651 -2.09 29.86 -8.32
N GLN A 652 -3.23 29.30 -7.93
CA GLN A 652 -4.36 30.10 -7.38
C GLN A 652 -4.21 30.36 -5.88
N TYR A 653 -3.79 29.36 -5.08
CA TYR A 653 -3.84 29.42 -3.62
C TYR A 653 -2.48 29.25 -2.93
N GLY A 654 -1.48 28.77 -3.65
CA GLY A 654 -0.17 28.39 -3.10
C GLY A 654 -0.06 26.95 -2.66
N ALA A 655 1.18 26.48 -2.53
CA ALA A 655 1.51 25.12 -2.09
C ALA A 655 1.09 24.88 -0.64
N ASP A 656 1.31 25.83 0.26
CA ASP A 656 0.95 25.70 1.67
C ASP A 656 -0.55 25.45 1.85
N THR A 657 -1.40 26.12 1.06
CA THR A 657 -2.85 25.89 1.07
C THR A 657 -3.20 24.47 0.62
N ALA A 658 -2.59 23.98 -0.47
CA ALA A 658 -2.81 22.62 -0.94
C ALA A 658 -2.39 21.59 0.10
N ARG A 659 -1.24 21.78 0.74
CA ARG A 659 -0.70 20.91 1.80
C ARG A 659 -1.63 20.87 3.01
N VAL A 660 -2.05 22.04 3.52
CA VAL A 660 -2.96 22.13 4.68
C VAL A 660 -4.30 21.47 4.36
N PHE A 661 -4.87 21.71 3.19
CA PHE A 661 -6.11 21.05 2.79
C PHE A 661 -5.97 19.52 2.78
N MET A 662 -4.92 18.98 2.16
CA MET A 662 -4.68 17.54 2.07
C MET A 662 -4.54 16.86 3.43
N MET A 663 -3.93 17.57 4.39
CA MET A 663 -3.71 17.03 5.74
C MET A 663 -4.91 17.21 6.66
N PHE A 664 -5.75 18.21 6.39
CA PHE A 664 -6.91 18.52 7.23
C PHE A 664 -8.18 17.75 6.83
N ALA A 665 -8.36 17.46 5.54
CA ALA A 665 -9.62 16.95 5.01
C ALA A 665 -9.96 15.53 5.48
N ALA A 666 -8.98 14.68 5.71
CA ALA A 666 -9.17 13.33 6.24
C ALA A 666 -7.87 12.79 6.89
N PRO A 667 -7.97 11.83 7.82
CA PRO A 667 -6.81 11.08 8.29
C PRO A 667 -6.04 10.44 7.13
N PRO A 668 -4.70 10.28 7.21
CA PRO A 668 -3.89 9.78 6.12
C PRO A 668 -4.31 8.45 5.52
N ASP A 669 -4.78 7.52 6.34
CA ASP A 669 -5.21 6.16 5.96
C ASP A 669 -6.63 6.08 5.38
N GLN A 670 -7.41 7.16 5.48
CA GLN A 670 -8.78 7.22 4.97
C GLN A 670 -8.83 7.92 3.61
N SER A 671 -9.82 7.56 2.81
CA SER A 671 -10.09 8.26 1.55
C SER A 671 -10.52 9.71 1.79
N LEU A 672 -10.06 10.59 0.92
CA LEU A 672 -10.34 12.01 0.95
C LEU A 672 -11.22 12.38 -0.24
N GLU A 673 -12.35 13.07 0.05
CA GLU A 673 -13.20 13.64 -0.97
C GLU A 673 -12.70 15.05 -1.34
N TRP A 674 -12.51 15.29 -2.62
CA TRP A 674 -12.12 16.62 -3.10
C TRP A 674 -13.21 17.65 -2.82
N SER A 675 -12.81 18.82 -2.33
CA SER A 675 -13.72 19.92 -2.01
C SER A 675 -13.06 21.27 -2.26
N ASP A 676 -13.55 22.03 -3.24
CA ASP A 676 -13.07 23.38 -3.51
C ASP A 676 -13.31 24.32 -2.32
N ALA A 677 -14.45 24.18 -1.65
CA ALA A 677 -14.76 24.92 -0.41
C ALA A 677 -13.79 24.59 0.73
N GLY A 678 -13.29 23.34 0.78
CA GLY A 678 -12.26 22.91 1.73
C GLY A 678 -10.92 23.59 1.46
N VAL A 679 -10.52 23.70 0.19
CA VAL A 679 -9.30 24.42 -0.23
C VAL A 679 -9.39 25.90 0.15
N GLU A 680 -10.51 26.55 -0.14
CA GLU A 680 -10.75 27.94 0.29
C GLU A 680 -10.72 28.10 1.81
N GLY A 681 -11.24 27.12 2.55
CA GLY A 681 -11.19 27.07 4.01
C GLY A 681 -9.76 27.05 4.54
N ALA A 682 -8.91 26.21 3.93
CA ALA A 682 -7.49 26.14 4.26
C ALA A 682 -6.77 27.47 3.95
N ASN A 683 -7.06 28.10 2.82
CA ASN A 683 -6.50 29.40 2.47
C ASN A 683 -6.93 30.50 3.46
N ARG A 684 -8.22 30.54 3.84
CA ARG A 684 -8.69 31.49 4.89
C ARG A 684 -8.00 31.28 6.23
N PHE A 685 -7.74 30.05 6.62
CA PHE A 685 -6.97 29.75 7.83
C PHE A 685 -5.57 30.35 7.77
N LEU A 686 -4.82 30.11 6.68
CA LEU A 686 -3.48 30.66 6.51
C LEU A 686 -3.46 32.20 6.49
N LYS A 687 -4.41 32.82 5.82
CA LYS A 687 -4.59 34.29 5.83
C LYS A 687 -4.84 34.83 7.24
N ARG A 688 -5.57 34.12 8.06
CA ARG A 688 -5.81 34.51 9.46
C ARG A 688 -4.56 34.38 10.31
N VAL A 689 -3.76 33.33 10.12
CA VAL A 689 -2.45 33.15 10.79
C VAL A 689 -1.51 34.28 10.41
N TRP A 690 -1.44 34.58 9.12
CA TRP A 690 -0.61 35.68 8.59
C TRP A 690 -0.98 37.01 9.23
N ARG A 691 -2.26 37.36 9.25
CA ARG A 691 -2.77 38.61 9.82
C ARG A 691 -2.52 38.70 11.33
N LEU A 692 -2.65 37.59 12.06
CA LEU A 692 -2.33 37.57 13.50
C LEU A 692 -0.85 37.93 13.73
N ALA A 693 0.06 37.28 12.99
CA ALA A 693 1.51 37.47 13.19
C ALA A 693 1.97 38.86 12.72
N THR A 694 1.53 39.34 11.57
CA THR A 694 1.88 40.68 11.08
C THR A 694 1.29 41.79 11.94
N GLY A 695 0.04 41.67 12.39
CA GLY A 695 -0.57 42.61 13.29
C GLY A 695 0.12 42.70 14.66
N PHE A 696 0.66 41.57 15.15
CA PHE A 696 1.49 41.60 16.38
C PHE A 696 2.82 42.32 16.12
N LEU A 697 3.49 42.09 14.99
CA LEU A 697 4.77 42.73 14.65
C LEU A 697 4.65 44.24 14.39
N GLU A 698 3.53 44.68 13.85
CA GLU A 698 3.28 46.13 13.62
C GLU A 698 3.19 46.96 14.91
N GLN A 699 2.92 46.31 16.05
CA GLN A 699 2.80 47.00 17.36
C GLN A 699 4.15 47.25 18.02
N ASP A 700 5.26 46.99 17.33
CA ASP A 700 6.65 47.16 17.81
C ASP A 700 6.89 46.54 19.20
N ASN A 701 6.35 45.37 19.41
CA ASN A 701 6.43 44.63 20.67
C ASN A 701 7.83 44.04 20.90
N ALA A 702 8.61 44.70 21.74
CA ALA A 702 9.93 44.19 22.14
C ALA A 702 9.84 42.81 22.82
N ALA A 703 10.93 42.04 22.69
CA ALA A 703 11.01 40.73 23.34
C ALA A 703 11.05 40.89 24.87
N ALA A 704 9.89 40.71 25.50
CA ALA A 704 9.80 40.60 26.95
C ALA A 704 9.91 39.14 27.40
N THR A 705 10.39 38.92 28.61
CA THR A 705 10.41 37.60 29.26
C THR A 705 9.14 37.41 30.09
N ILE A 706 8.59 36.22 30.10
CA ILE A 706 7.38 35.89 30.86
C ILE A 706 7.74 35.78 32.34
N ASP A 707 7.12 36.62 33.16
CA ASP A 707 7.10 36.44 34.60
C ASP A 707 5.88 35.59 35.00
N LYS A 708 6.14 34.34 35.32
CA LYS A 708 5.09 33.37 35.64
C LYS A 708 4.31 33.72 36.92
N ALA A 709 4.90 34.50 37.82
CA ALA A 709 4.25 34.91 39.06
C ALA A 709 3.23 36.03 38.85
N LEU A 710 3.35 36.78 37.76
CA LEU A 710 2.55 37.97 37.47
C LEU A 710 1.57 37.79 36.32
N LEU A 711 1.27 36.52 35.91
CA LEU A 711 0.37 36.25 34.82
C LEU A 711 -1.08 36.66 35.16
N SER A 712 -1.71 37.44 34.29
CA SER A 712 -3.16 37.67 34.31
C SER A 712 -3.92 36.36 34.05
N THR A 713 -5.18 36.25 34.46
CA THR A 713 -6.00 35.07 34.21
C THR A 713 -6.09 34.77 32.69
N ALA A 714 -6.25 35.81 31.88
CA ALA A 714 -6.28 35.68 30.43
C ALA A 714 -4.97 35.15 29.85
N ALA A 715 -3.83 35.64 30.39
CA ALA A 715 -2.51 35.16 29.99
C ALA A 715 -2.26 33.70 30.43
N GLN A 716 -2.70 33.31 31.62
CA GLN A 716 -2.67 31.94 32.10
C GLN A 716 -3.48 31.01 31.17
N ASP A 717 -4.67 31.42 30.74
CA ASP A 717 -5.54 30.64 29.86
C ASP A 717 -4.94 30.50 28.46
N LEU A 718 -4.41 31.57 27.86
CA LEU A 718 -3.73 31.51 26.58
C LEU A 718 -2.50 30.63 26.66
N ARG A 719 -1.69 30.76 27.70
CA ARG A 719 -0.50 29.95 27.89
C ARG A 719 -0.83 28.49 28.09
N ARG A 720 -1.85 28.15 28.86
CA ARG A 720 -2.36 26.79 29.02
C ARG A 720 -2.78 26.23 27.64
N LYS A 721 -3.58 26.97 26.89
CA LYS A 721 -4.02 26.54 25.54
C LYS A 721 -2.82 26.32 24.61
N THR A 722 -1.80 27.15 24.68
CA THR A 722 -0.56 27.01 23.91
C THR A 722 0.12 25.68 24.22
N HIS A 723 0.34 25.35 25.51
CA HIS A 723 1.04 24.14 25.90
C HIS A 723 0.20 22.86 25.74
N GLU A 724 -1.11 22.93 25.92
CA GLU A 724 -2.04 21.84 25.53
C GLU A 724 -1.95 21.57 24.04
N THR A 725 -1.81 22.61 23.21
CA THR A 725 -1.68 22.48 21.74
C THR A 725 -0.33 21.85 21.35
N ILE A 726 0.77 22.23 22.00
CA ILE A 726 2.09 21.59 21.77
C ILE A 726 2.00 20.09 22.03
N GLN A 727 1.45 19.70 23.16
CA GLN A 727 1.31 18.29 23.55
C GLN A 727 0.44 17.52 22.55
N LYS A 728 -0.70 18.11 22.19
CA LYS A 728 -1.63 17.46 21.26
C LYS A 728 -1.05 17.32 19.86
N VAL A 729 -0.47 18.37 19.30
CA VAL A 729 0.11 18.34 17.94
C VAL A 729 1.30 17.36 17.89
N GLY A 730 2.14 17.34 18.92
CA GLY A 730 3.25 16.39 19.02
C GLY A 730 2.75 14.95 18.97
N ASP A 731 1.77 14.59 19.82
CA ASP A 731 1.19 13.23 19.86
C ASP A 731 0.45 12.87 18.56
N ASP A 732 -0.31 13.82 18.01
CA ASP A 732 -1.07 13.61 16.77
C ASP A 732 -0.15 13.35 15.56
N ILE A 733 1.03 14.00 15.47
CA ILE A 733 1.96 13.75 14.35
C ILE A 733 2.80 12.50 14.61
N GLU A 734 3.42 12.38 15.79
CA GLU A 734 4.43 11.35 16.06
C GLU A 734 3.84 9.93 16.19
N ARG A 735 2.75 9.81 16.93
CA ARG A 735 2.18 8.52 17.32
C ARG A 735 0.91 8.18 16.58
N ARG A 736 0.00 9.15 16.44
CA ARG A 736 -1.35 8.89 15.92
C ARG A 736 -1.46 9.08 14.42
N HIS A 737 -0.54 9.81 13.80
CA HIS A 737 -0.64 10.29 12.42
C HIS A 737 -2.02 10.94 12.12
N ALA A 738 -2.57 11.65 13.11
CA ALA A 738 -3.88 12.30 13.03
C ALA A 738 -3.71 13.79 12.66
N PHE A 739 -3.26 14.06 11.45
CA PHE A 739 -2.89 15.42 11.01
C PHE A 739 -4.06 16.38 11.00
N ASN A 740 -5.26 15.92 10.70
CA ASN A 740 -6.48 16.70 10.73
C ASN A 740 -6.78 17.24 12.14
N THR A 741 -6.58 16.44 13.18
CA THR A 741 -6.80 16.87 14.56
C THR A 741 -5.68 17.79 15.05
N ALA A 742 -4.44 17.60 14.58
CA ALA A 742 -3.34 18.54 14.84
C ALA A 742 -3.65 19.94 14.27
N ILE A 743 -4.10 20.01 13.02
CA ILE A 743 -4.50 21.28 12.39
C ILE A 743 -5.69 21.91 13.11
N ALA A 744 -6.69 21.12 13.50
CA ALA A 744 -7.83 21.61 14.28
C ALA A 744 -7.38 22.25 15.60
N ALA A 745 -6.43 21.62 16.32
CA ALA A 745 -5.87 22.18 17.55
C ALA A 745 -5.15 23.51 17.30
N MET A 746 -4.44 23.65 16.20
CA MET A 746 -3.81 24.90 15.79
C MET A 746 -4.84 25.98 15.42
N MET A 747 -5.96 25.62 14.80
CA MET A 747 -7.07 26.54 14.52
C MET A 747 -7.70 27.06 15.83
N GLU A 748 -7.84 26.20 16.85
CA GLU A 748 -8.32 26.59 18.17
C GLU A 748 -7.33 27.55 18.87
N LEU A 749 -6.02 27.28 18.75
CA LEU A 749 -4.99 28.17 19.29
C LEU A 749 -5.01 29.54 18.59
N LEU A 750 -5.18 29.56 17.26
CA LEU A 750 -5.38 30.80 16.50
C LEU A 750 -6.60 31.58 17.03
N ASN A 751 -7.72 30.90 17.27
CA ASN A 751 -8.91 31.56 17.82
C ASN A 751 -8.67 32.12 19.23
N ALA A 752 -7.89 31.43 20.06
CA ALA A 752 -7.53 31.92 21.41
C ALA A 752 -6.65 33.17 21.32
N ASN A 753 -5.63 33.16 20.41
CA ASN A 753 -4.81 34.36 20.17
C ASN A 753 -5.63 35.56 19.69
N ASN A 754 -6.58 35.36 18.76
CA ASN A 754 -7.42 36.45 18.24
C ASN A 754 -8.37 37.08 19.26
N LYS A 755 -8.66 36.37 20.37
CA LYS A 755 -9.48 36.86 21.48
C LYS A 755 -8.68 37.50 22.62
N PHE A 756 -7.36 37.25 22.59
CA PHE A 756 -6.49 37.74 23.66
C PHE A 756 -6.09 39.18 23.39
N GLU A 757 -6.27 40.03 24.40
CA GLU A 757 -5.87 41.43 24.38
C GLU A 757 -4.76 41.62 25.42
N ALA A 758 -3.53 41.88 24.95
CA ALA A 758 -2.41 42.18 25.85
C ALA A 758 -2.58 43.57 26.53
N LYS A 759 -2.42 43.60 27.84
CA LYS A 759 -2.60 44.80 28.62
C LYS A 759 -1.29 45.33 29.21
N ASP A 760 -0.29 44.49 29.31
CA ASP A 760 1.04 44.81 29.82
C ASP A 760 2.13 44.04 29.09
N ASP A 761 3.39 44.27 29.42
CA ASP A 761 4.54 43.65 28.78
C ASP A 761 4.57 42.13 29.02
N ASN A 762 4.03 41.63 30.13
CA ASN A 762 3.97 40.20 30.42
C ASN A 762 2.93 39.50 29.53
N ASP A 763 1.78 40.11 29.32
CA ASP A 763 0.76 39.68 28.37
C ASP A 763 1.32 39.65 26.92
N VAL A 764 2.12 40.68 26.53
CA VAL A 764 2.81 40.74 25.25
C VAL A 764 3.80 39.59 25.10
N ALA A 765 4.55 39.25 26.15
CA ALA A 765 5.48 38.12 26.14
C ALA A 765 4.74 36.77 25.96
N VAL A 766 3.58 36.59 26.58
CA VAL A 766 2.72 35.41 26.44
C VAL A 766 2.14 35.32 25.03
N ALA A 767 1.66 36.44 24.48
CA ALA A 767 1.19 36.47 23.06
C ALA A 767 2.31 36.08 22.09
N ARG A 768 3.51 36.59 22.28
CA ARG A 768 4.69 36.25 21.50
C ARG A 768 5.02 34.77 21.59
N GLU A 769 5.05 34.17 22.78
CA GLU A 769 5.24 32.73 23.00
C GLU A 769 4.19 31.93 22.20
N SER A 770 2.94 32.32 22.33
CA SER A 770 1.82 31.61 21.67
C SER A 770 1.87 31.70 20.16
N ILE A 771 2.14 32.88 19.58
CA ILE A 771 2.22 33.09 18.14
C ILE A 771 3.41 32.34 17.55
N THR A 772 4.60 32.46 18.14
CA THR A 772 5.79 31.74 17.64
C THR A 772 5.64 30.23 17.79
N THR A 773 4.98 29.75 18.82
CA THR A 773 4.61 28.36 18.99
C THR A 773 3.67 27.89 17.87
N LEU A 774 2.58 28.64 17.62
CA LEU A 774 1.65 28.32 16.54
C LEU A 774 2.36 28.21 15.18
N LEU A 775 3.24 29.15 14.86
CA LEU A 775 4.02 29.15 13.61
C LEU A 775 4.98 27.96 13.52
N THR A 776 5.62 27.57 14.61
CA THR A 776 6.53 26.42 14.66
C THR A 776 5.76 25.10 14.51
N LEU A 777 4.61 24.96 15.19
CA LEU A 777 3.74 23.79 15.05
C LEU A 777 3.13 23.67 13.65
N LEU A 778 2.89 24.81 12.98
CA LEU A 778 2.33 24.85 11.63
C LEU A 778 3.39 24.55 10.55
N ALA A 779 4.67 24.72 10.85
CA ALA A 779 5.77 24.58 9.89
C ALA A 779 5.78 23.24 9.10
N PRO A 780 5.50 22.07 9.70
CA PRO A 780 5.39 20.84 8.94
C PRO A 780 4.31 20.87 7.85
N PHE A 781 3.22 21.60 8.06
CA PHE A 781 2.07 21.69 7.17
C PHE A 781 2.16 22.84 6.16
N ALA A 782 2.60 24.01 6.61
CA ALA A 782 2.74 25.25 5.83
C ALA A 782 4.15 25.84 6.00
N PRO A 783 5.17 25.19 5.42
CA PRO A 783 6.57 25.55 5.70
C PRO A 783 6.97 26.92 5.17
N HIS A 784 6.43 27.36 4.05
CA HIS A 784 6.78 28.65 3.44
C HIS A 784 6.27 29.82 4.30
N LEU A 785 5.01 29.79 4.66
CA LEU A 785 4.40 30.80 5.54
C LEU A 785 5.11 30.84 6.88
N SER A 786 5.33 29.68 7.49
CA SER A 786 5.97 29.57 8.80
C SER A 786 7.40 30.10 8.80
N GLN A 787 8.21 29.72 7.80
CA GLN A 787 9.58 30.22 7.68
C GLN A 787 9.61 31.74 7.52
N THR A 788 8.78 32.28 6.63
CA THR A 788 8.72 33.72 6.38
C THR A 788 8.37 34.51 7.62
N LEU A 789 7.36 34.06 8.37
CA LEU A 789 6.92 34.75 9.57
C LEU A 789 7.89 34.56 10.75
N LEU A 790 8.37 33.34 10.99
CA LEU A 790 9.32 33.06 12.07
C LEU A 790 10.60 33.88 11.94
N ALA A 791 11.10 34.09 10.72
CA ALA A 791 12.25 34.92 10.45
C ALA A 791 12.07 36.38 10.98
N GLN A 792 10.84 36.92 10.95
CA GLN A 792 10.54 38.23 11.51
C GLN A 792 10.58 38.26 13.04
N PHE A 793 10.36 37.13 13.67
CA PHE A 793 10.54 36.98 15.13
C PHE A 793 12.00 36.65 15.49
N GLY A 794 12.93 36.64 14.54
CA GLY A 794 14.31 36.25 14.75
C GLY A 794 14.54 34.74 14.93
N ILE A 795 13.62 33.91 14.47
CA ILE A 795 13.70 32.46 14.56
C ILE A 795 13.93 31.89 13.17
N GLU A 796 15.05 31.19 12.99
CA GLU A 796 15.36 30.47 11.77
C GLU A 796 14.75 29.06 11.83
N LEU A 797 13.83 28.74 10.89
CA LEU A 797 13.11 27.46 10.88
C LEU A 797 14.06 26.25 10.74
N THR A 798 15.13 26.38 9.97
CA THR A 798 16.13 25.31 9.77
C THR A 798 16.87 24.89 11.03
N SER A 799 16.93 25.76 12.03
CA SER A 799 17.53 25.49 13.34
C SER A 799 16.53 25.48 14.51
N ALA A 800 15.24 25.74 14.21
CA ALA A 800 14.19 25.72 15.22
C ALA A 800 13.99 24.33 15.81
N GLN A 801 13.60 24.28 17.07
CA GLN A 801 13.26 23.06 17.78
C GLN A 801 11.75 22.96 17.98
N PHE A 802 11.24 21.74 18.00
CA PHE A 802 9.86 21.50 18.39
C PHE A 802 9.63 22.06 19.81
N PRO A 803 8.59 22.86 20.03
CA PRO A 803 8.39 23.52 21.32
C PRO A 803 8.24 22.50 22.46
N SER A 804 8.88 22.76 23.58
CA SER A 804 8.74 21.95 24.77
C SER A 804 7.50 22.33 25.56
N VAL A 805 6.87 21.35 26.21
CA VAL A 805 5.72 21.59 27.10
C VAL A 805 6.22 22.10 28.42
N ASP A 806 5.67 23.24 28.90
CA ASP A 806 5.83 23.70 30.27
C ASP A 806 4.67 23.14 31.12
N GLU A 807 4.95 22.12 31.91
CA GLU A 807 3.95 21.44 32.75
C GLU A 807 3.24 22.41 33.70
N SER A 808 3.94 23.47 34.15
CA SER A 808 3.33 24.48 35.01
C SER A 808 2.21 25.28 34.35
N ALA A 809 2.28 25.39 33.00
CA ALA A 809 1.23 26.07 32.23
C ALA A 809 -0.04 25.22 32.08
N LEU A 810 0.06 23.90 32.21
CA LEU A 810 -1.08 22.97 32.10
C LEU A 810 -1.95 22.93 33.34
N THR A 811 -1.48 23.49 34.45
CA THR A 811 -2.20 23.51 35.72
C THR A 811 -3.48 24.38 35.57
N ARG A 812 -4.62 23.79 35.84
CA ARG A 812 -5.91 24.50 35.83
C ARG A 812 -6.16 25.04 37.23
N ASN A 813 -6.15 26.34 37.36
CA ASN A 813 -6.55 27.01 38.62
C ASN A 813 -8.05 27.19 38.69
N THR A 814 -8.77 27.10 37.58
CA THR A 814 -10.23 27.20 37.49
C THR A 814 -10.85 26.03 36.74
N GLN A 815 -12.05 25.68 37.07
CA GLN A 815 -12.87 24.66 36.42
C GLN A 815 -14.24 25.22 36.06
N THR A 816 -14.78 24.79 34.90
CA THR A 816 -16.12 25.15 34.48
C THR A 816 -17.12 24.14 35.02
N ILE A 817 -18.07 24.57 35.85
CA ILE A 817 -19.14 23.72 36.35
C ILE A 817 -20.44 24.08 35.64
N VAL A 818 -21.12 23.08 35.14
CA VAL A 818 -22.45 23.25 34.52
C VAL A 818 -23.50 23.43 35.62
N VAL A 819 -24.28 24.52 35.54
CA VAL A 819 -25.37 24.76 36.49
C VAL A 819 -26.70 24.41 35.87
N GLN A 820 -27.39 23.48 36.52
CA GLN A 820 -28.73 23.05 36.17
C GLN A 820 -29.77 23.47 37.20
N VAL A 821 -30.98 23.74 36.76
CA VAL A 821 -32.12 23.89 37.62
C VAL A 821 -33.19 22.87 37.17
N ASN A 822 -33.60 22.02 38.10
CA ASN A 822 -34.50 20.89 37.80
C ASN A 822 -34.04 20.02 36.60
N GLY A 823 -32.72 19.74 36.53
CA GLY A 823 -32.08 18.91 35.52
C GLY A 823 -31.92 19.59 34.14
N LYS A 824 -32.28 20.83 33.95
CA LYS A 824 -32.09 21.59 32.72
C LYS A 824 -30.92 22.57 32.87
N LEU A 825 -30.02 22.59 31.86
CA LEU A 825 -28.91 23.55 31.80
C LEU A 825 -29.45 25.00 31.86
N ARG A 826 -28.92 25.82 32.81
CA ARG A 826 -29.29 27.20 33.00
C ARG A 826 -28.12 28.16 33.06
N GLY A 827 -26.90 27.67 33.34
CA GLY A 827 -25.74 28.52 33.39
C GLY A 827 -24.46 27.69 33.40
N LYS A 828 -23.32 28.37 33.26
CA LYS A 828 -21.99 27.84 33.49
C LYS A 828 -21.27 28.71 34.50
N LEU A 829 -20.59 28.09 35.44
CA LEU A 829 -19.89 28.75 36.51
C LEU A 829 -18.39 28.41 36.43
N GLU A 830 -17.55 29.41 36.40
CA GLU A 830 -16.12 29.20 36.56
C GLU A 830 -15.73 29.39 38.03
N VAL A 831 -15.15 28.36 38.63
CA VAL A 831 -14.70 28.34 40.01
C VAL A 831 -13.28 27.82 40.11
N SER A 832 -12.56 28.20 41.20
CA SER A 832 -11.27 27.58 41.51
C SER A 832 -11.41 26.08 41.63
N VAL A 833 -10.40 25.32 41.15
CA VAL A 833 -10.34 23.86 41.35
C VAL A 833 -10.41 23.48 42.82
N ASP A 834 -9.93 24.34 43.70
CA ASP A 834 -9.93 24.17 45.16
C ASP A 834 -11.18 24.73 45.83
N ALA A 835 -12.17 25.24 45.05
CA ALA A 835 -13.40 25.81 45.61
C ALA A 835 -14.19 24.77 46.42
N SER A 836 -14.60 25.15 47.59
CA SER A 836 -15.42 24.27 48.41
C SER A 836 -16.80 24.05 47.77
N LYS A 837 -17.44 22.95 48.17
CA LYS A 837 -18.82 22.66 47.72
C LYS A 837 -19.79 23.80 48.02
N ASP A 838 -19.63 24.43 49.18
CA ASP A 838 -20.49 25.51 49.62
C ASP A 838 -20.25 26.79 48.82
N ASP A 839 -18.98 27.10 48.48
CA ASP A 839 -18.66 28.22 47.60
C ASP A 839 -19.19 28.00 46.16
N ILE A 840 -19.07 26.80 45.67
CA ILE A 840 -19.63 26.44 44.35
C ILE A 840 -21.13 26.62 44.32
N LEU A 841 -21.83 26.18 45.36
CA LEU A 841 -23.27 26.35 45.49
C LEU A 841 -23.69 27.80 45.61
N ALA A 842 -22.96 28.57 46.42
CA ALA A 842 -23.23 30.00 46.60
C ALA A 842 -23.09 30.79 45.30
N GLN A 843 -21.98 30.53 44.55
CA GLN A 843 -21.74 31.17 43.27
C GLN A 843 -22.73 30.70 42.18
N ALA A 844 -23.09 29.43 42.17
CA ALA A 844 -24.11 28.90 41.20
C ALA A 844 -25.47 29.54 41.39
N LYS A 845 -25.89 29.76 42.63
CA LYS A 845 -27.13 30.45 42.96
C LYS A 845 -27.10 31.96 42.66
N ALA A 846 -25.92 32.56 42.69
CA ALA A 846 -25.72 33.99 42.43
C ALA A 846 -25.69 34.35 40.94
N LEU A 847 -25.57 33.36 40.05
CA LEU A 847 -25.57 33.59 38.59
C LEU A 847 -26.89 34.22 38.12
N PRO A 848 -26.87 35.36 37.42
CA PRO A 848 -28.09 36.05 36.98
C PRO A 848 -28.96 35.15 36.10
N GLU A 849 -28.38 34.38 35.19
CA GLU A 849 -29.08 33.46 34.32
C GLU A 849 -29.71 32.26 35.04
N VAL A 850 -29.26 31.95 36.26
CA VAL A 850 -29.78 30.87 37.09
C VAL A 850 -30.89 31.42 38.03
N GLN A 851 -30.69 32.61 38.56
CA GLN A 851 -31.66 33.23 39.49
C GLN A 851 -33.08 33.32 38.95
N GLN A 852 -33.25 33.61 37.69
CA GLN A 852 -34.57 33.69 37.05
C GLN A 852 -35.35 32.35 37.08
N PHE A 853 -34.69 31.24 37.33
CA PHE A 853 -35.28 29.89 37.39
C PHE A 853 -35.42 29.41 38.86
N LEU A 854 -34.91 30.13 39.83
CA LEU A 854 -35.06 29.83 41.25
C LEU A 854 -36.33 30.44 41.79
N THR A 855 -37.47 29.77 41.52
CA THR A 855 -38.84 30.26 41.87
C THR A 855 -39.17 30.07 43.34
N GLY A 856 -38.26 29.54 44.18
CA GLY A 856 -38.43 29.28 45.61
C GLY A 856 -37.14 28.72 46.22
N PRO A 857 -37.20 28.38 47.53
CA PRO A 857 -36.03 27.78 48.18
C PRO A 857 -35.71 26.41 47.56
N THR A 858 -34.42 26.13 47.41
CA THR A 858 -33.93 24.85 46.87
C THR A 858 -34.28 23.69 47.82
N LYS A 859 -34.97 22.70 47.29
CA LYS A 859 -35.35 21.46 48.02
C LYS A 859 -34.21 20.47 48.10
N LYS A 860 -33.38 20.42 47.03
CA LYS A 860 -32.21 19.54 46.93
C LYS A 860 -31.14 20.21 46.10
N GLU A 861 -29.89 20.08 46.59
CA GLU A 861 -28.67 20.62 45.95
C GLU A 861 -27.72 19.45 45.66
N ILE A 862 -27.44 19.20 44.40
CA ILE A 862 -26.59 18.12 44.00
C ILE A 862 -25.36 18.76 43.36
N VAL A 863 -24.19 18.51 43.94
CA VAL A 863 -22.90 18.90 43.39
C VAL A 863 -22.16 17.62 42.96
N VAL A 864 -21.90 17.52 41.68
CA VAL A 864 -21.01 16.48 41.13
C VAL A 864 -19.65 17.15 40.92
N PRO A 865 -18.62 16.75 41.71
CA PRO A 865 -17.31 17.38 41.63
C PRO A 865 -16.80 17.47 40.19
N ASN A 866 -16.25 18.62 39.81
CA ASN A 866 -15.66 18.91 38.49
C ASN A 866 -16.59 18.74 37.29
N LYS A 867 -17.91 18.69 37.50
CA LYS A 867 -18.87 18.46 36.38
C LYS A 867 -20.08 19.37 36.42
N LEU A 868 -20.90 19.28 37.44
CA LEU A 868 -22.16 20.03 37.48
C LEU A 868 -22.69 20.29 38.89
N VAL A 869 -23.50 21.32 38.95
CA VAL A 869 -24.41 21.60 40.06
C VAL A 869 -25.85 21.49 39.54
N ASN A 870 -26.71 20.78 40.25
CA ASN A 870 -28.13 20.75 39.94
C ASN A 870 -28.92 21.24 41.17
N LEU A 871 -29.63 22.36 41.00
CA LEU A 871 -30.48 22.98 41.99
C LEU A 871 -31.93 22.55 41.72
N VAL A 872 -32.52 21.85 42.67
CA VAL A 872 -33.95 21.40 42.55
C VAL A 872 -34.78 22.36 43.41
N VAL A 873 -35.69 23.08 42.79
CA VAL A 873 -36.62 24.03 43.44
C VAL A 873 -38.04 23.49 43.49
#